data_0aa437c579a28472d2afc3b5a33e4321
#
_entry.id   0aa437c579a28472d2afc3b5a33e4321
#
_cell.length_a   1.000
_cell.length_b   1.000
_cell.length_c   1.000
_cell.angle_alpha   90.00
_cell.angle_beta   90.00
_cell.angle_gamma   90.00
#
_symmetry.space_group_name_H-M   'P 1'
#
loop_
_entity.id
_entity.type
_entity.pdbx_description
1 polymer ?
#
loop_
_entity_poly.entity_id
_entity_poly.type
_entity_poly.pdbx_seq_one_letter_code
_entity_poly.pdbx_strand_id
1 'polypeptide(L)'
;DIAELRGGSLSTRLQIFKVATQNVEGLTGSKEVELVVIMQACGIGVLCIQETHRKESCVRELCNGFLLILSGWDTNDINYAGVGFIIAPHVRRSIITYCLKSARICMLKLRTFKGKIAIFSAYAPPQTPKHSALERQAYFQELSKFWSDTSCNGPKLIAGDFNSRLYARLPGEEQIIGPNIIAKPGKSLHAHMNRFQLLQLCHDANLQIMNTFTQHELPDLVTYHEIWFDKNSPVTASNHELLDLLLVPQAQSHRLTNLHSVNNSALKSHHYMVIADFDVDLNKASKACPGTTIDRSQLRQEDTKQLFISHVEQEMSNSIANNCTHTVDTFSDAWTHAFQVATKHALSTPIVQKKQPWISDRTLRYIMERIDAKAEMRWNSVAEYNKLIKHSVKQDRATWFHDMLANGDWKAVQKFRKLKTTDHSKLRAADGRMMAVHERADGLAKHLETVQWAVRPDTIPSTKPALFDFASIPTETFTQEELHIALRALKRNRCSGDDNIPAEFWQVCLDSQQLSDYMLRFCNDIWMSAHVPKDWHRSRVACLFKKGDPACPDNYRPISLLQVCYKFFSSMILKRLKLAGVEEKLWHTQYGFRSGRGTKHAIFIARRLIEECHNSKDKSLVMLALDWAKAFDSIDPECLIQALHRFGLPSHYLQVIRNIYTGRVFKVSDHGHESQEHHQYFGISQGCPLSPFLFVMVMTILLHDANDLLLNQHGIQLNKLSCNELVYADDTLLLEIDARHLQVYMECIAKVGHEYGLSLNWSKVEQINVNCQDMHLYDPDDAHITVKAAMKYLGASLSSDGHIEAEVAQRLGCAAQEFKKLKRIWNHCNISTKFKFTIFMACVVQKLLYSLESAWLNKALLHKLDGFFARCLRQILKISHSYISRVSNKYVLQQFRAPALSSILLQRQLLLFGEIARLPNEDVVRQTVFHEDGIDIKVALDKRRGRPRKIWNQEIHALAMQCSQGLDLHDMLMDKPIWAKLVKSFCRAR
;
A
#
# COMPACT_ATOMS: atom_id res chain seq x y z
N ASP A 1 -40.82 -5.57 26.90
CA ASP A 1 -41.20 -4.21 27.37
C ASP A 1 -40.00 -3.30 27.47
N ILE A 2 -39.62 -2.71 26.30
CA ILE A 2 -38.52 -1.72 26.16
C ILE A 2 -39.10 -0.31 25.89
N ALA A 3 -40.39 -0.09 26.15
CA ALA A 3 -41.10 1.15 25.82
C ALA A 3 -41.32 2.13 26.98
N GLU A 4 -41.02 1.81 28.22
CA GLU A 4 -41.40 2.61 29.40
C GLU A 4 -40.31 3.39 30.14
N LEU A 5 -39.13 3.61 29.50
CA LEU A 5 -38.07 4.46 30.09
C LEU A 5 -37.79 5.74 29.31
N ARG A 6 -38.83 6.39 28.77
CA ARG A 6 -38.76 7.75 28.24
C ARG A 6 -39.63 8.70 28.99
N GLY A 7 -39.19 9.18 30.14
CA GLY A 7 -39.89 10.21 30.91
C GLY A 7 -39.18 10.51 32.22
N GLY A 8 -38.11 11.32 32.22
CA GLY A 8 -37.44 11.75 33.45
C GLY A 8 -36.37 12.79 33.14
N SER A 9 -36.56 13.98 33.64
CA SER A 9 -35.80 15.23 33.67
C SER A 9 -34.29 15.10 33.35
N LEU A 10 -33.78 16.04 32.58
CA LEU A 10 -32.35 16.32 32.33
C LEU A 10 -31.58 16.59 33.64
N SER A 11 -31.22 15.55 34.36
CA SER A 11 -30.09 15.60 35.29
C SER A 11 -28.83 15.29 34.44
N THR A 12 -27.82 16.14 34.47
CA THR A 12 -26.49 15.97 33.92
C THR A 12 -25.85 14.74 34.56
N ARG A 13 -26.14 13.51 34.08
CA ARG A 13 -25.40 12.31 34.45
C ARG A 13 -23.97 12.43 33.88
N LEU A 14 -23.01 12.64 34.77
CA LEU A 14 -21.57 12.47 34.51
C LEU A 14 -21.37 11.13 33.77
N GLN A 15 -20.78 11.18 32.59
CA GLN A 15 -20.60 9.99 31.77
C GLN A 15 -19.36 9.24 32.29
N ILE A 16 -19.56 8.18 33.07
CA ILE A 16 -18.51 7.34 33.65
C ILE A 16 -17.65 6.73 32.51
N PHE A 17 -16.34 6.93 32.56
CA PHE A 17 -15.39 6.38 31.61
C PHE A 17 -14.85 5.05 32.13
N LYS A 18 -15.10 3.95 31.41
CA LYS A 18 -14.68 2.61 31.80
C LYS A 18 -13.36 2.21 31.15
N VAL A 19 -12.38 1.84 31.99
CA VAL A 19 -11.09 1.23 31.59
C VAL A 19 -11.05 -0.18 32.12
N ALA A 20 -10.57 -1.13 31.33
CA ALA A 20 -10.43 -2.52 31.75
C ALA A 20 -9.04 -3.08 31.43
N THR A 21 -8.67 -4.17 32.14
CA THR A 21 -7.46 -4.95 31.82
C THR A 21 -7.77 -6.44 31.73
N GLN A 22 -7.10 -7.15 30.80
CA GLN A 22 -7.27 -8.59 30.59
C GLN A 22 -6.00 -9.23 30.04
N ASN A 23 -5.42 -10.16 30.75
CA ASN A 23 -4.45 -11.08 30.18
C ASN A 23 -5.18 -12.11 29.30
N VAL A 24 -4.84 -12.14 27.99
CA VAL A 24 -5.60 -12.90 26.99
C VAL A 24 -4.98 -14.25 26.66
N GLU A 25 -3.82 -14.60 27.21
CA GLU A 25 -3.12 -15.86 26.93
C GLU A 25 -3.17 -16.25 25.43
N GLY A 26 -2.62 -15.39 24.60
CA GLY A 26 -2.63 -15.50 23.15
C GLY A 26 -3.89 -14.89 22.48
N LEU A 27 -3.70 -13.79 21.78
CA LEU A 27 -4.77 -13.09 21.05
C LEU A 27 -5.05 -13.75 19.72
N THR A 28 -6.13 -14.55 19.64
CA THR A 28 -6.62 -15.14 18.39
C THR A 28 -7.69 -14.27 17.74
N GLY A 29 -7.99 -14.49 16.44
CA GLY A 29 -9.04 -13.72 15.79
C GLY A 29 -10.45 -13.96 16.36
N SER A 30 -10.71 -15.09 17.01
CA SER A 30 -11.96 -15.35 17.75
C SER A 30 -11.99 -14.55 19.05
N LYS A 31 -10.89 -14.53 19.81
CA LYS A 31 -10.80 -13.72 21.04
C LYS A 31 -10.95 -12.21 20.76
N GLU A 32 -10.45 -11.72 19.64
CA GLU A 32 -10.65 -10.32 19.25
C GLU A 32 -12.14 -9.95 19.10
N VAL A 33 -12.93 -10.84 18.53
CA VAL A 33 -14.39 -10.62 18.39
C VAL A 33 -15.07 -10.71 19.75
N GLU A 34 -14.70 -11.70 20.58
CA GLU A 34 -15.24 -11.89 21.91
C GLU A 34 -14.98 -10.67 22.80
N LEU A 35 -13.74 -10.17 22.78
CA LEU A 35 -13.38 -8.97 23.53
C LEU A 35 -14.19 -7.73 23.11
N VAL A 36 -14.42 -7.56 21.81
CA VAL A 36 -15.27 -6.45 21.31
C VAL A 36 -16.70 -6.59 21.79
N VAL A 37 -17.27 -7.80 21.78
CA VAL A 37 -18.64 -8.05 22.28
C VAL A 37 -18.72 -7.76 23.78
N ILE A 38 -17.74 -8.23 24.57
CA ILE A 38 -17.68 -7.95 26.01
C ILE A 38 -17.56 -6.44 26.28
N MET A 39 -16.68 -5.74 25.55
CA MET A 39 -16.51 -4.31 25.68
C MET A 39 -17.81 -3.54 25.36
N GLN A 40 -18.56 -3.98 24.37
CA GLN A 40 -19.85 -3.38 24.03
C GLN A 40 -20.90 -3.62 25.13
N ALA A 41 -21.02 -4.85 25.62
CA ALA A 41 -21.97 -5.22 26.67
C ALA A 41 -21.69 -4.47 27.97
N CYS A 42 -20.42 -4.34 28.38
CA CYS A 42 -20.01 -3.67 29.62
C CYS A 42 -19.78 -2.17 29.47
N GLY A 43 -19.86 -1.60 28.25
CA GLY A 43 -19.61 -0.18 27.98
C GLY A 43 -18.14 0.25 28.17
N ILE A 44 -17.18 -0.66 27.96
CA ILE A 44 -15.75 -0.41 28.16
C ILE A 44 -15.21 0.48 27.05
N GLY A 45 -14.62 1.62 27.41
CA GLY A 45 -14.00 2.56 26.47
C GLY A 45 -12.60 2.15 26.04
N VAL A 46 -11.77 1.69 26.97
CA VAL A 46 -10.39 1.21 26.72
C VAL A 46 -10.15 -0.10 27.45
N LEU A 47 -9.66 -1.11 26.75
CA LEU A 47 -9.22 -2.37 27.30
C LEU A 47 -7.71 -2.51 27.11
N CYS A 48 -6.97 -2.63 28.21
CA CYS A 48 -5.57 -3.01 28.25
C CYS A 48 -5.46 -4.53 28.08
N ILE A 49 -4.63 -5.03 27.18
CA ILE A 49 -4.46 -6.47 26.94
C ILE A 49 -3.00 -6.88 27.13
N GLN A 50 -2.78 -8.06 27.71
CA GLN A 50 -1.48 -8.64 27.97
C GLN A 50 -1.39 -10.05 27.39
N GLU A 51 -0.17 -10.59 27.25
CA GLU A 51 0.12 -11.89 26.64
C GLU A 51 -0.55 -12.09 25.28
N THR A 52 -0.39 -11.13 24.38
CA THR A 52 -1.03 -11.22 23.07
C THR A 52 -0.39 -12.27 22.16
N HIS A 53 0.82 -12.72 22.47
CA HIS A 53 1.63 -13.66 21.69
C HIS A 53 1.76 -13.25 20.22
N ARG A 54 1.75 -11.93 19.95
CA ARG A 54 1.90 -11.38 18.59
C ARG A 54 3.32 -10.87 18.38
N LYS A 55 3.95 -11.32 17.29
CA LYS A 55 5.33 -10.94 16.95
C LYS A 55 5.45 -9.49 16.49
N GLU A 56 4.44 -8.97 15.81
CA GLU A 56 4.51 -7.66 15.15
C GLU A 56 3.69 -6.64 15.91
N SER A 57 4.26 -5.46 16.13
CA SER A 57 3.50 -4.28 16.54
C SER A 57 2.56 -3.87 15.40
N CYS A 58 1.29 -3.59 15.71
CA CYS A 58 0.33 -3.19 14.69
C CYS A 58 -0.78 -2.29 15.24
N VAL A 59 -1.31 -1.47 14.35
CA VAL A 59 -2.55 -0.72 14.59
C VAL A 59 -3.55 -1.12 13.52
N ARG A 60 -4.71 -1.62 13.92
CA ARG A 60 -5.74 -2.04 12.95
C ARG A 60 -7.14 -1.93 13.52
N GLU A 61 -8.08 -1.77 12.66
CA GLU A 61 -9.49 -1.73 13.02
C GLU A 61 -10.04 -3.16 13.19
N LEU A 62 -10.78 -3.36 14.28
CA LEU A 62 -11.56 -4.56 14.57
C LEU A 62 -13.02 -4.38 14.13
N CYS A 63 -13.86 -5.39 14.44
CA CYS A 63 -15.29 -5.32 14.23
C CYS A 63 -15.92 -4.13 14.97
N ASN A 64 -17.05 -3.65 14.44
CA ASN A 64 -17.82 -2.56 15.03
C ASN A 64 -17.04 -1.24 15.27
N GLY A 65 -15.91 -1.03 14.55
CA GLY A 65 -15.12 0.19 14.62
C GLY A 65 -14.18 0.31 15.81
N PHE A 66 -13.98 -0.75 16.56
CA PHE A 66 -12.96 -0.80 17.61
C PHE A 66 -11.54 -0.73 17.01
N LEU A 67 -10.64 -0.08 17.68
CA LEU A 67 -9.24 0.05 17.28
C LEU A 67 -8.34 -0.84 18.14
N LEU A 68 -7.57 -1.70 17.50
CA LEU A 68 -6.55 -2.51 18.15
C LEU A 68 -5.18 -1.86 17.96
N ILE A 69 -4.47 -1.64 19.05
CA ILE A 69 -3.08 -1.18 19.09
C ILE A 69 -2.26 -2.25 19.81
N LEU A 70 -1.26 -2.84 19.16
CA LEU A 70 -0.41 -3.88 19.74
C LEU A 70 1.06 -3.48 19.75
N SER A 71 1.75 -3.77 20.85
CA SER A 71 3.19 -3.83 20.95
C SER A 71 3.61 -5.30 20.91
N GLY A 72 4.21 -5.72 19.79
CA GLY A 72 4.66 -7.08 19.56
C GLY A 72 6.04 -7.34 20.15
N TRP A 73 6.50 -8.59 20.13
CA TRP A 73 7.81 -9.00 20.58
C TRP A 73 8.77 -9.22 19.38
N ASP A 74 10.06 -8.99 19.59
CA ASP A 74 11.09 -9.18 18.58
C ASP A 74 11.45 -10.67 18.40
N THR A 75 11.95 -11.04 17.23
CA THR A 75 12.25 -12.43 16.83
C THR A 75 13.31 -13.11 17.67
N ASN A 76 14.09 -12.36 18.44
CA ASN A 76 15.16 -12.85 19.30
C ASN A 76 14.71 -13.11 20.75
N ASP A 77 13.49 -12.73 21.13
CA ASP A 77 12.96 -12.95 22.47
C ASP A 77 12.11 -14.23 22.48
N ILE A 78 12.60 -15.26 23.18
CA ILE A 78 11.94 -16.60 23.28
C ILE A 78 10.68 -16.54 24.13
N ASN A 79 10.44 -15.42 24.82
CA ASN A 79 9.39 -15.27 25.81
C ASN A 79 8.13 -14.65 25.22
N TYR A 80 7.07 -15.43 25.17
CA TYR A 80 5.74 -15.07 24.68
C TYR A 80 5.14 -13.86 25.43
N ALA A 81 5.56 -12.65 25.08
CA ALA A 81 5.02 -11.41 25.59
C ALA A 81 4.01 -10.78 24.60
N GLY A 82 3.78 -9.51 24.72
CA GLY A 82 2.93 -8.71 23.84
C GLY A 82 1.84 -8.02 24.64
N VAL A 83 1.79 -6.69 24.57
CA VAL A 83 0.78 -5.86 25.24
C VAL A 83 0.08 -4.96 24.24
N GLY A 84 -1.06 -4.40 24.62
CA GLY A 84 -1.77 -3.49 23.72
C GLY A 84 -3.04 -2.91 24.32
N PHE A 85 -3.81 -2.29 23.41
CA PHE A 85 -5.11 -1.70 23.72
C PHE A 85 -6.15 -2.09 22.69
N ILE A 86 -7.39 -2.31 23.15
CA ILE A 86 -8.58 -2.27 22.31
C ILE A 86 -9.39 -1.05 22.74
N ILE A 87 -9.72 -0.18 21.76
CA ILE A 87 -10.32 1.13 22.02
C ILE A 87 -11.68 1.20 21.34
N ALA A 88 -12.70 1.58 22.09
CA ALA A 88 -14.05 1.70 21.57
C ALA A 88 -14.19 2.87 20.57
N PRO A 89 -15.12 2.80 19.60
CA PRO A 89 -15.28 3.80 18.55
C PRO A 89 -15.49 5.22 19.07
N HIS A 90 -16.24 5.38 20.17
CA HIS A 90 -16.52 6.69 20.75
C HIS A 90 -15.29 7.33 21.42
N VAL A 91 -14.27 6.53 21.80
CA VAL A 91 -13.03 6.99 22.43
C VAL A 91 -11.96 7.34 21.38
N ARG A 92 -12.02 6.78 20.18
CA ARG A 92 -10.97 6.93 19.13
C ARG A 92 -10.61 8.39 18.84
N ARG A 93 -11.60 9.28 18.86
CA ARG A 93 -11.39 10.72 18.58
C ARG A 93 -10.66 11.46 19.71
N SER A 94 -10.63 10.86 20.91
CA SER A 94 -9.93 11.41 22.05
C SER A 94 -8.46 10.98 22.11
N ILE A 95 -8.00 10.09 21.23
CA ILE A 95 -6.60 9.65 21.19
C ILE A 95 -5.72 10.83 20.81
N ILE A 96 -4.77 11.17 21.71
CA ILE A 96 -3.74 12.16 21.45
C ILE A 96 -2.52 11.46 20.87
N THR A 97 -2.03 10.43 21.56
CA THR A 97 -0.85 9.65 21.16
C THR A 97 -0.85 8.30 21.85
N TYR A 98 -0.08 7.37 21.34
CA TYR A 98 0.27 6.13 22.00
C TYR A 98 1.77 5.88 21.84
N CYS A 99 2.36 5.16 22.79
CA CYS A 99 3.77 4.77 22.74
C CYS A 99 3.90 3.27 22.98
N LEU A 100 4.52 2.57 22.06
CA LEU A 100 4.84 1.15 22.14
C LEU A 100 6.29 1.03 22.65
N LYS A 101 6.47 1.02 23.98
CA LYS A 101 7.78 1.13 24.59
C LYS A 101 8.58 -0.16 24.45
N SER A 102 7.96 -1.28 24.79
CA SER A 102 8.52 -2.63 24.65
C SER A 102 7.42 -3.67 24.43
N ALA A 103 7.77 -4.94 24.27
CA ALA A 103 6.78 -6.02 24.21
C ALA A 103 5.98 -6.21 25.51
N ARG A 104 6.37 -5.53 26.60
CA ARG A 104 5.79 -5.64 27.93
C ARG A 104 5.17 -4.36 28.46
N ILE A 105 5.41 -3.22 27.80
CA ILE A 105 4.95 -1.91 28.25
C ILE A 105 4.50 -1.08 27.06
N CYS A 106 3.27 -0.57 27.12
CA CYS A 106 2.79 0.45 26.18
C CYS A 106 1.90 1.48 26.87
N MET A 107 1.72 2.65 26.26
CA MET A 107 0.97 3.76 26.83
C MET A 107 0.04 4.37 25.80
N LEU A 108 -1.18 4.72 26.22
CA LEU A 108 -2.19 5.46 25.47
C LEU A 108 -2.50 6.77 26.19
N LYS A 109 -2.47 7.89 25.48
CA LYS A 109 -2.86 9.20 26.00
C LYS A 109 -4.13 9.68 25.30
N LEU A 110 -5.14 10.03 26.09
CA LEU A 110 -6.43 10.51 25.59
C LEU A 110 -6.68 11.96 26.04
N ARG A 111 -7.44 12.69 25.24
CA ARG A 111 -7.94 14.04 25.56
C ARG A 111 -9.20 13.91 26.39
N THR A 112 -9.27 14.66 27.48
CA THR A 112 -10.46 14.79 28.33
C THR A 112 -10.95 16.23 28.29
N PHE A 113 -12.16 16.49 28.84
CA PHE A 113 -12.71 17.87 28.88
C PHE A 113 -11.82 18.84 29.68
N LYS A 114 -11.18 18.36 30.74
CA LYS A 114 -10.33 19.18 31.64
C LYS A 114 -8.83 18.92 31.49
N GLY A 115 -8.35 18.23 30.40
CA GLY A 115 -6.95 17.93 30.26
C GLY A 115 -6.67 16.63 29.47
N LYS A 116 -5.86 15.77 30.03
CA LYS A 116 -5.43 14.51 29.37
C LYS A 116 -5.48 13.40 30.40
N ILE A 117 -5.67 12.14 29.95
CA ILE A 117 -5.45 10.92 30.74
C ILE A 117 -4.40 10.05 30.05
N ALA A 118 -3.48 9.47 30.81
CA ALA A 118 -2.49 8.52 30.31
C ALA A 118 -2.74 7.13 30.94
N ILE A 119 -2.92 6.13 30.09
CA ILE A 119 -3.21 4.75 30.45
C ILE A 119 -2.04 3.89 29.98
N PHE A 120 -1.41 3.15 30.92
CA PHE A 120 -0.34 2.22 30.62
C PHE A 120 -0.90 0.79 30.65
N SER A 121 -0.56 -0.02 29.65
CA SER A 121 -0.76 -1.47 29.68
C SER A 121 0.58 -2.14 29.97
N ALA A 122 0.64 -2.93 31.03
CA ALA A 122 1.86 -3.50 31.57
C ALA A 122 1.75 -5.02 31.74
N TYR A 123 2.84 -5.76 31.47
CA TYR A 123 2.94 -7.20 31.64
C TYR A 123 4.29 -7.56 32.26
N ALA A 124 4.32 -7.82 33.55
CA ALA A 124 5.53 -8.17 34.25
C ALA A 124 5.99 -9.62 33.93
N PRO A 125 7.29 -9.86 33.78
CA PRO A 125 7.81 -11.21 33.60
C PRO A 125 7.40 -12.13 34.73
N PRO A 126 6.86 -13.35 34.45
CA PRO A 126 6.46 -14.27 35.51
C PRO A 126 7.65 -14.79 36.31
N GLN A 127 7.40 -15.20 37.56
CA GLN A 127 8.44 -15.74 38.44
C GLN A 127 8.68 -17.23 38.13
N THR A 128 9.26 -17.50 36.99
CA THR A 128 9.62 -18.85 36.53
C THR A 128 11.11 -18.94 36.27
N PRO A 129 11.72 -20.13 36.21
CA PRO A 129 13.14 -20.30 35.87
C PRO A 129 13.56 -19.70 34.51
N LYS A 130 12.61 -19.47 33.63
CA LYS A 130 12.84 -18.87 32.29
C LYS A 130 13.16 -17.36 32.35
N HIS A 131 12.82 -16.70 33.47
CA HIS A 131 13.03 -15.25 33.62
C HIS A 131 13.95 -14.99 34.81
N SER A 132 15.10 -14.41 34.56
CA SER A 132 16.09 -14.10 35.59
C SER A 132 15.60 -13.00 36.55
N ALA A 133 16.17 -12.93 37.72
CA ALA A 133 15.92 -11.85 38.69
C ALA A 133 16.28 -10.48 38.11
N LEU A 134 17.38 -10.41 37.34
CA LEU A 134 17.84 -9.19 36.69
C LEU A 134 16.86 -8.72 35.61
N GLU A 135 16.30 -9.63 34.82
CA GLU A 135 15.26 -9.29 33.82
C GLU A 135 14.00 -8.71 34.48
N ARG A 136 13.54 -9.28 35.56
CA ARG A 136 12.40 -8.76 36.33
C ARG A 136 12.70 -7.38 36.92
N GLN A 137 13.86 -7.19 37.49
CA GLN A 137 14.30 -5.89 38.01
C GLN A 137 14.40 -4.84 36.91
N ALA A 138 15.01 -5.16 35.79
CA ALA A 138 15.14 -4.28 34.62
C ALA A 138 13.76 -3.84 34.08
N TYR A 139 12.78 -4.74 34.04
CA TYR A 139 11.39 -4.42 33.67
C TYR A 139 10.76 -3.35 34.57
N PHE A 140 10.84 -3.51 35.91
CA PHE A 140 10.26 -2.54 36.82
C PHE A 140 10.99 -1.20 36.78
N GLN A 141 12.31 -1.19 36.56
CA GLN A 141 13.09 0.03 36.35
C GLN A 141 12.67 0.72 35.03
N GLU A 142 12.48 -0.02 33.93
CA GLU A 142 11.98 0.52 32.65
C GLU A 142 10.59 1.12 32.82
N LEU A 143 9.67 0.44 33.50
CA LEU A 143 8.32 0.93 33.77
C LEU A 143 8.33 2.18 34.63
N SER A 144 9.12 2.23 35.71
CA SER A 144 9.29 3.39 36.59
C SER A 144 9.82 4.60 35.83
N LYS A 145 10.87 4.42 35.01
CA LYS A 145 11.43 5.48 34.18
C LYS A 145 10.42 5.97 33.15
N PHE A 146 9.72 5.07 32.44
CA PHE A 146 8.74 5.45 31.44
C PHE A 146 7.53 6.17 32.06
N TRP A 147 7.14 5.79 33.27
CA TRP A 147 6.13 6.48 34.06
C TRP A 147 6.55 7.91 34.42
N SER A 148 7.78 8.12 34.93
CA SER A 148 8.29 9.43 35.31
C SER A 148 8.48 10.36 34.09
N ASP A 149 9.00 9.83 32.99
CA ASP A 149 9.24 10.57 31.74
C ASP A 149 7.93 10.99 31.03
N THR A 150 6.80 10.35 31.36
CA THR A 150 5.51 10.66 30.74
C THR A 150 4.83 11.84 31.41
N SER A 151 4.87 13.03 30.79
CA SER A 151 4.11 14.21 31.25
C SER A 151 2.61 14.05 30.95
N CYS A 152 1.74 14.32 31.93
CA CYS A 152 0.29 14.31 31.78
C CYS A 152 -0.37 15.34 32.71
N ASN A 153 -1.19 16.23 32.13
CA ASN A 153 -1.95 17.25 32.90
C ASN A 153 -3.29 16.68 33.36
N GLY A 154 -3.31 15.52 33.99
CA GLY A 154 -4.52 14.84 34.44
C GLY A 154 -4.22 13.43 34.93
N PRO A 155 -5.23 12.56 35.02
CA PRO A 155 -5.06 11.24 35.55
C PRO A 155 -4.02 10.40 34.79
N LYS A 156 -3.21 9.64 35.58
CA LYS A 156 -2.34 8.59 35.04
C LYS A 156 -2.70 7.29 35.72
N LEU A 157 -2.68 6.19 35.01
CA LEU A 157 -2.91 4.86 35.61
C LEU A 157 -2.11 3.78 34.88
N ILE A 158 -1.76 2.72 35.58
CA ILE A 158 -1.16 1.52 35.01
C ILE A 158 -2.13 0.37 35.25
N ALA A 159 -2.49 -0.37 34.22
CA ALA A 159 -3.34 -1.54 34.28
C ALA A 159 -2.65 -2.73 33.61
N GLY A 160 -2.68 -3.90 34.22
CA GLY A 160 -2.07 -5.08 33.62
C GLY A 160 -1.80 -6.21 34.60
N ASP A 161 -1.15 -7.26 34.12
CA ASP A 161 -0.71 -8.39 34.89
C ASP A 161 0.71 -8.16 35.40
N PHE A 162 0.83 -8.07 36.70
CA PHE A 162 2.12 -7.84 37.39
C PHE A 162 2.81 -9.12 37.86
N ASN A 163 2.18 -10.28 37.70
CA ASN A 163 2.72 -11.56 38.17
C ASN A 163 3.22 -11.46 39.61
N SER A 164 2.54 -10.66 40.44
CA SER A 164 2.90 -10.30 41.83
C SER A 164 1.83 -10.75 42.80
N ARG A 165 2.21 -11.61 43.70
CA ARG A 165 1.32 -12.18 44.72
C ARG A 165 1.38 -11.36 45.98
N LEU A 166 0.26 -10.77 46.42
CA LEU A 166 0.21 -9.86 47.58
C LEU A 166 0.05 -10.59 48.92
N TYR A 167 -0.62 -11.72 48.97
CA TYR A 167 -0.87 -12.64 50.12
C TYR A 167 -1.13 -12.01 51.50
N ALA A 168 -0.44 -10.94 51.88
CA ALA A 168 -0.62 -10.21 53.11
C ALA A 168 -0.18 -8.75 52.94
N ARG A 169 -0.74 -7.87 53.79
CA ARG A 169 -0.31 -6.48 53.98
C ARG A 169 0.55 -6.39 55.23
N LEU A 170 1.76 -5.91 55.12
CA LEU A 170 2.69 -5.70 56.23
C LEU A 170 2.53 -4.30 56.80
N PRO A 171 2.97 -4.06 58.06
CA PRO A 171 3.05 -2.73 58.63
C PRO A 171 3.90 -1.79 57.78
N GLY A 172 3.36 -0.59 57.48
CA GLY A 172 4.01 0.39 56.60
C GLY A 172 3.59 0.31 55.12
N GLU A 173 2.79 -0.70 54.69
CA GLU A 173 2.28 -0.85 53.33
C GLU A 173 0.84 -0.28 53.15
N GLU A 174 0.24 0.30 54.19
CA GLU A 174 -1.16 0.71 54.23
C GLU A 174 -1.53 1.75 53.20
N GLN A 175 -0.58 2.55 52.81
CA GLN A 175 -0.79 3.57 51.76
C GLN A 175 -0.81 2.98 50.35
N ILE A 176 -0.21 1.81 50.13
CA ILE A 176 -0.05 1.15 48.81
C ILE A 176 -1.05 0.00 48.67
N ILE A 177 -1.21 -0.82 49.73
CA ILE A 177 -2.11 -1.99 49.76
C ILE A 177 -3.27 -1.69 50.71
N GLY A 178 -4.48 -1.78 50.24
CA GLY A 178 -5.70 -1.64 51.00
C GLY A 178 -6.02 -2.91 51.84
N PRO A 179 -7.15 -2.91 52.57
CA PRO A 179 -7.53 -4.01 53.46
C PRO A 179 -8.01 -5.27 52.73
N ASN A 180 -8.43 -5.16 51.48
CA ASN A 180 -9.07 -6.25 50.73
C ASN A 180 -8.02 -6.99 49.88
N ILE A 181 -7.51 -8.08 50.41
CA ILE A 181 -6.50 -8.96 49.79
C ILE A 181 -6.93 -10.42 49.88
N ILE A 182 -6.39 -11.27 49.00
CA ILE A 182 -6.58 -12.71 49.05
C ILE A 182 -5.48 -13.30 49.95
N ALA A 183 -5.76 -13.43 51.23
CA ALA A 183 -4.81 -13.98 52.17
C ALA A 183 -4.62 -15.49 51.96
N LYS A 184 -3.35 -15.93 51.91
CA LYS A 184 -2.98 -17.36 51.81
C LYS A 184 -2.05 -17.68 53.04
N PRO A 185 -2.58 -18.16 54.14
CA PRO A 185 -1.77 -18.54 55.33
C PRO A 185 -0.70 -19.56 54.93
N GLY A 186 0.51 -19.39 55.50
CA GLY A 186 1.64 -20.32 55.28
C GLY A 186 2.45 -20.11 53.99
N LYS A 187 2.10 -19.16 53.08
CA LYS A 187 2.92 -18.80 51.94
C LYS A 187 3.95 -17.72 52.34
N SER A 188 5.22 -17.96 52.00
CA SER A 188 6.30 -17.00 52.29
C SER A 188 6.23 -15.78 51.40
N LEU A 189 6.17 -14.57 51.98
CA LEU A 189 6.21 -13.28 51.26
C LEU A 189 7.60 -12.97 50.71
N HIS A 190 8.67 -13.48 51.36
CA HIS A 190 10.06 -13.20 50.96
C HIS A 190 10.48 -13.92 49.67
N ALA A 191 9.75 -14.96 49.27
CA ALA A 191 10.04 -15.69 48.02
C ALA A 191 9.58 -14.95 46.72
N HIS A 192 8.85 -13.81 46.81
CA HIS A 192 8.23 -13.18 45.69
C HIS A 192 8.93 -11.85 45.29
N MET A 193 9.97 -11.94 44.49
CA MET A 193 10.73 -10.78 44.00
C MET A 193 9.84 -9.73 43.28
N ASN A 194 8.85 -10.16 42.49
CA ASN A 194 7.94 -9.23 41.81
C ASN A 194 7.14 -8.38 42.78
N ARG A 195 6.73 -8.93 43.92
CA ARG A 195 6.05 -8.18 44.99
C ARG A 195 6.91 -7.03 45.50
N PHE A 196 8.17 -7.30 45.83
CA PHE A 196 9.09 -6.26 46.31
C PHE A 196 9.30 -5.16 45.26
N GLN A 197 9.55 -5.52 44.02
CA GLN A 197 9.74 -4.55 42.93
C GLN A 197 8.46 -3.72 42.62
N LEU A 198 7.29 -4.35 42.70
CA LEU A 198 6.00 -3.67 42.55
C LEU A 198 5.78 -2.66 43.67
N LEU A 199 6.04 -3.01 44.91
CA LEU A 199 5.89 -2.11 46.05
C LEU A 199 6.89 -0.95 45.98
N GLN A 200 8.13 -1.21 45.54
CA GLN A 200 9.12 -0.17 45.32
C GLN A 200 8.64 0.84 44.22
N LEU A 201 8.12 0.33 43.11
CA LEU A 201 7.51 1.17 42.07
C LEU A 201 6.35 2.02 42.62
N CYS A 202 5.47 1.40 43.45
CA CYS A 202 4.33 2.11 44.03
C CYS A 202 4.80 3.17 45.04
N HIS A 203 5.81 2.90 45.85
CA HIS A 203 6.39 3.85 46.77
C HIS A 203 7.02 5.04 46.03
N ASP A 204 7.87 4.79 45.02
CA ASP A 204 8.62 5.82 44.30
C ASP A 204 7.70 6.74 43.47
N ALA A 205 6.59 6.19 42.98
CA ALA A 205 5.61 6.92 42.17
C ALA A 205 4.33 7.34 42.94
N ASN A 206 4.26 7.13 44.29
CA ASN A 206 3.09 7.37 45.09
C ASN A 206 1.81 6.71 44.56
N LEU A 207 1.89 5.43 44.15
CA LEU A 207 0.77 4.68 43.59
C LEU A 207 0.06 3.82 44.66
N GLN A 208 -1.24 3.63 44.43
CA GLN A 208 -2.08 2.69 45.17
C GLN A 208 -2.52 1.54 44.30
N ILE A 209 -2.57 0.32 44.88
CA ILE A 209 -3.10 -0.89 44.22
C ILE A 209 -4.61 -0.88 44.43
N MET A 210 -5.36 -0.29 43.51
CA MET A 210 -6.78 0.04 43.73
C MET A 210 -7.66 -1.17 43.93
N ASN A 211 -7.33 -2.33 43.37
CA ASN A 211 -8.04 -3.59 43.65
C ASN A 211 -8.19 -3.89 45.14
N THR A 212 -7.24 -3.46 45.94
CA THR A 212 -7.19 -3.76 47.38
C THR A 212 -7.91 -2.73 48.25
N PHE A 213 -8.26 -1.55 47.67
CA PHE A 213 -8.99 -0.48 48.40
C PHE A 213 -10.49 -0.51 48.18
N THR A 214 -10.95 -1.20 47.15
CA THR A 214 -12.39 -1.36 46.87
C THR A 214 -12.98 -2.51 47.71
N GLN A 215 -14.15 -2.30 48.29
CA GLN A 215 -14.82 -3.30 49.14
C GLN A 215 -15.68 -4.21 48.23
N HIS A 216 -15.29 -5.46 48.05
CA HIS A 216 -15.96 -6.46 47.22
C HIS A 216 -16.00 -7.82 47.90
N GLU A 217 -16.96 -8.64 47.50
CA GLU A 217 -16.94 -10.07 47.80
C GLU A 217 -15.78 -10.77 47.06
N LEU A 218 -15.37 -11.93 47.50
CA LEU A 218 -14.23 -12.66 46.94
C LEU A 218 -14.36 -12.93 45.43
N PRO A 219 -15.54 -13.26 44.86
CA PRO A 219 -15.71 -13.45 43.42
C PRO A 219 -15.41 -12.23 42.56
N ASP A 220 -15.62 -11.02 43.06
CA ASP A 220 -15.41 -9.75 42.35
C ASP A 220 -13.98 -9.22 42.55
N LEU A 221 -13.21 -9.81 43.47
CA LEU A 221 -11.84 -9.42 43.74
C LEU A 221 -10.80 -10.27 42.97
N VAL A 222 -11.08 -11.55 42.75
CA VAL A 222 -10.15 -12.48 42.11
C VAL A 222 -9.93 -12.16 40.65
N THR A 223 -8.68 -12.28 40.18
CA THR A 223 -8.34 -11.99 38.76
C THR A 223 -7.72 -13.15 38.00
N TYR A 224 -7.34 -14.24 38.72
CA TYR A 224 -6.69 -15.40 38.15
C TYR A 224 -7.11 -16.67 38.88
N HIS A 225 -7.27 -17.80 38.18
CA HIS A 225 -7.45 -19.13 38.81
C HIS A 225 -6.29 -20.05 38.40
N GLU A 226 -5.88 -20.89 39.34
CA GLU A 226 -4.76 -21.81 39.12
C GLU A 226 -5.10 -22.90 38.09
N ILE A 227 -4.14 -23.27 37.23
CA ILE A 227 -4.30 -24.14 36.07
C ILE A 227 -4.78 -25.56 36.46
N TRP A 228 -4.45 -26.00 37.68
CA TRP A 228 -4.73 -27.36 38.15
C TRP A 228 -6.13 -27.55 38.73
N PHE A 229 -6.91 -26.49 38.91
CA PHE A 229 -8.27 -26.55 39.39
C PHE A 229 -9.29 -26.52 38.27
N ASP A 230 -10.39 -27.31 38.44
CA ASP A 230 -11.51 -27.24 37.50
C ASP A 230 -12.15 -25.85 37.58
N LYS A 231 -12.40 -25.27 36.42
CA LYS A 231 -13.07 -23.95 36.25
C LYS A 231 -14.46 -23.88 36.88
N ASN A 232 -15.08 -25.04 37.14
CA ASN A 232 -16.37 -25.19 37.78
C ASN A 232 -16.30 -25.16 39.29
N SER A 233 -15.10 -25.16 39.88
CA SER A 233 -14.95 -25.11 41.36
C SER A 233 -15.39 -23.75 41.88
N PRO A 234 -16.00 -23.70 43.08
CA PRO A 234 -16.37 -22.45 43.70
C PRO A 234 -15.14 -21.53 43.87
N VAL A 235 -15.37 -20.20 43.77
CA VAL A 235 -14.29 -19.22 44.00
C VAL A 235 -13.83 -19.29 45.45
N THR A 236 -12.59 -19.68 45.66
CA THR A 236 -11.99 -19.77 46.99
C THR A 236 -10.62 -19.13 47.02
N ALA A 237 -10.16 -18.68 48.20
CA ALA A 237 -8.81 -18.12 48.34
C ALA A 237 -7.69 -19.14 48.08
N SER A 238 -7.97 -20.46 48.12
CA SER A 238 -6.98 -21.52 47.88
C SER A 238 -6.62 -21.67 46.41
N ASN A 239 -7.58 -21.51 45.51
CA ASN A 239 -7.42 -21.75 44.05
C ASN A 239 -7.48 -20.49 43.18
N HIS A 240 -7.58 -19.32 43.76
CA HIS A 240 -7.63 -18.05 43.04
C HIS A 240 -6.56 -17.07 43.49
N GLU A 241 -6.17 -16.16 42.66
CA GLU A 241 -5.13 -15.16 42.90
C GLU A 241 -5.56 -13.77 42.41
N LEU A 242 -4.86 -12.74 42.91
CA LEU A 242 -4.96 -11.36 42.47
C LEU A 242 -3.64 -10.99 41.78
N LEU A 243 -3.61 -11.07 40.45
CA LEU A 243 -2.41 -10.82 39.61
C LEU A 243 -2.57 -9.62 38.70
N ASP A 244 -3.80 -9.39 38.19
CA ASP A 244 -4.13 -8.28 37.31
C ASP A 244 -4.53 -7.07 38.12
N LEU A 245 -3.67 -6.04 38.16
CA LEU A 245 -3.76 -4.91 39.05
C LEU A 245 -3.98 -3.60 38.33
N LEU A 246 -4.64 -2.67 39.05
CA LEU A 246 -4.80 -1.30 38.62
C LEU A 246 -4.09 -0.37 39.61
N LEU A 247 -3.05 0.32 39.11
CA LEU A 247 -2.25 1.25 39.94
C LEU A 247 -2.64 2.69 39.58
N VAL A 248 -2.98 3.48 40.58
CA VAL A 248 -3.39 4.90 40.41
C VAL A 248 -2.64 5.75 41.46
N PRO A 249 -2.18 6.97 41.10
CA PRO A 249 -1.60 7.88 42.07
C PRO A 249 -2.56 8.15 43.25
N GLN A 250 -2.05 8.15 44.45
CA GLN A 250 -2.84 8.39 45.67
C GLN A 250 -3.68 9.67 45.62
N ALA A 251 -3.12 10.75 45.06
CA ALA A 251 -3.81 12.02 44.88
C ALA A 251 -4.99 11.97 43.89
N GLN A 252 -5.10 10.88 43.09
CA GLN A 252 -6.09 10.70 42.03
C GLN A 252 -7.02 9.51 42.25
N SER A 253 -6.82 8.76 43.35
CA SER A 253 -7.61 7.56 43.69
C SER A 253 -9.12 7.84 43.84
N HIS A 254 -9.47 9.05 44.30
CA HIS A 254 -10.85 9.51 44.43
C HIS A 254 -11.63 9.57 43.11
N ARG A 255 -10.93 9.57 41.94
CA ARG A 255 -11.54 9.54 40.62
C ARG A 255 -12.00 8.17 40.18
N LEU A 256 -11.56 7.13 40.84
CA LEU A 256 -12.01 5.76 40.63
C LEU A 256 -13.26 5.53 41.50
N THR A 257 -14.40 5.34 40.87
CA THR A 257 -15.69 5.22 41.55
C THR A 257 -16.09 3.76 41.79
N ASN A 258 -15.63 2.86 40.97
CA ASN A 258 -15.85 1.42 41.10
C ASN A 258 -14.74 0.62 40.44
N LEU A 259 -14.44 -0.58 40.98
CA LEU A 259 -13.50 -1.54 40.40
C LEU A 259 -13.93 -2.95 40.78
N HIS A 260 -14.13 -3.84 39.83
CA HIS A 260 -14.52 -5.23 40.06
C HIS A 260 -13.97 -6.14 38.94
N SER A 261 -13.84 -7.42 39.23
CA SER A 261 -13.52 -8.43 38.24
C SER A 261 -14.77 -9.05 37.66
N VAL A 262 -14.70 -9.45 36.37
CA VAL A 262 -15.78 -10.12 35.67
C VAL A 262 -15.43 -11.62 35.54
N ASN A 263 -15.94 -12.42 36.47
CA ASN A 263 -15.61 -13.85 36.55
C ASN A 263 -16.32 -14.73 35.50
N ASN A 264 -17.38 -14.21 34.91
CA ASN A 264 -18.21 -14.89 33.92
C ASN A 264 -17.89 -14.52 32.49
N SER A 265 -16.71 -13.93 32.24
CA SER A 265 -16.25 -13.62 30.88
C SER A 265 -16.11 -14.90 30.03
N ALA A 266 -16.67 -14.88 28.84
CA ALA A 266 -16.65 -16.03 27.90
C ALA A 266 -15.25 -16.32 27.32
N LEU A 267 -14.27 -15.49 27.60
CA LEU A 267 -12.91 -15.60 27.05
C LEU A 267 -12.20 -16.86 27.58
N LYS A 268 -11.56 -17.60 26.72
CA LYS A 268 -10.71 -18.73 27.11
C LYS A 268 -9.37 -18.22 27.64
N SER A 269 -9.34 -17.82 28.90
CA SER A 269 -8.13 -17.40 29.64
C SER A 269 -8.30 -17.85 31.11
N HIS A 270 -7.21 -18.08 31.82
CA HIS A 270 -7.20 -18.32 33.28
C HIS A 270 -7.36 -17.01 34.05
N HIS A 271 -7.18 -15.86 33.38
CA HIS A 271 -7.40 -14.54 33.95
C HIS A 271 -8.83 -14.04 33.71
N TYR A 272 -9.32 -13.26 34.67
CA TYR A 272 -10.60 -12.56 34.63
C TYR A 272 -10.38 -11.09 34.24
N MET A 273 -11.38 -10.49 33.57
CA MET A 273 -11.31 -9.08 33.20
C MET A 273 -11.56 -8.19 34.41
N VAL A 274 -10.66 -7.25 34.67
CA VAL A 274 -10.86 -6.22 35.69
C VAL A 274 -11.40 -4.97 35.05
N ILE A 275 -12.54 -4.46 35.49
CA ILE A 275 -13.19 -3.25 34.98
C ILE A 275 -13.14 -2.17 36.04
N ALA A 276 -12.73 -0.98 35.65
CA ALA A 276 -12.64 0.20 36.50
C ALA A 276 -13.45 1.36 35.94
N ASP A 277 -14.23 1.99 36.80
CA ASP A 277 -15.07 3.14 36.48
C ASP A 277 -14.38 4.43 36.95
N PHE A 278 -14.04 5.31 35.98
CA PHE A 278 -13.38 6.59 36.25
C PHE A 278 -14.33 7.77 36.06
N ASP A 279 -14.29 8.70 36.99
CA ASP A 279 -14.92 10.03 36.83
C ASP A 279 -14.05 10.93 35.94
N VAL A 280 -14.14 10.69 34.62
CA VAL A 280 -13.42 11.43 33.59
C VAL A 280 -14.29 11.63 32.35
N ASP A 281 -14.61 12.88 32.07
CA ASP A 281 -15.31 13.25 30.84
C ASP A 281 -14.34 13.28 29.66
N LEU A 282 -14.57 12.41 28.69
CA LEU A 282 -13.92 12.50 27.39
C LEU A 282 -14.57 13.61 26.55
N ASN A 283 -13.77 14.48 25.94
CA ASN A 283 -14.29 15.50 25.04
C ASN A 283 -15.22 14.87 24.00
N LYS A 284 -16.51 15.23 24.07
CA LYS A 284 -17.38 15.08 22.90
C LYS A 284 -16.84 16.07 21.85
N ALA A 285 -15.90 15.63 21.01
CA ALA A 285 -15.68 16.33 19.75
C ALA A 285 -17.08 16.53 19.15
N SER A 286 -17.41 17.77 18.76
CA SER A 286 -18.63 18.06 18.01
C SER A 286 -18.84 16.90 17.04
N LYS A 287 -20.03 16.33 17.00
CA LYS A 287 -20.37 15.29 16.03
C LYS A 287 -20.04 15.84 14.64
N ALA A 288 -18.79 15.62 14.18
CA ALA A 288 -18.65 15.42 12.77
C ALA A 288 -19.56 14.23 12.50
N CYS A 289 -20.64 14.46 11.79
CA CYS A 289 -21.52 13.41 11.32
C CYS A 289 -20.62 12.26 10.88
N PRO A 290 -20.86 11.00 11.30
CA PRO A 290 -20.19 9.88 10.67
C PRO A 290 -20.39 10.13 9.21
N GLY A 291 -19.27 10.36 8.46
CA GLY A 291 -19.36 10.59 7.03
C GLY A 291 -20.17 9.42 6.51
N THR A 292 -21.37 9.70 6.07
CA THR A 292 -22.26 8.71 5.47
C THR A 292 -21.43 8.10 4.35
N THR A 293 -21.01 6.85 4.51
CA THR A 293 -20.29 6.14 3.47
C THR A 293 -21.29 5.97 2.35
N ILE A 294 -21.17 6.83 1.34
CA ILE A 294 -22.05 6.85 0.17
C ILE A 294 -21.91 5.51 -0.54
N ASP A 295 -23.00 4.75 -0.60
CA ASP A 295 -23.02 3.52 -1.39
C ASP A 295 -23.23 3.82 -2.85
N ARG A 296 -22.11 3.97 -3.55
CA ARG A 296 -22.09 4.21 -5.01
C ARG A 296 -22.72 3.07 -5.82
N SER A 297 -22.91 1.88 -5.23
CA SER A 297 -23.53 0.76 -5.95
C SER A 297 -25.03 0.97 -6.19
N GLN A 298 -25.67 1.83 -5.41
CA GLN A 298 -27.09 2.19 -5.58
C GLN A 298 -27.36 2.90 -6.91
N LEU A 299 -26.37 3.62 -7.49
CA LEU A 299 -26.46 4.19 -8.83
C LEU A 299 -26.56 3.15 -9.97
N ARG A 300 -26.53 1.85 -9.67
CA ARG A 300 -26.83 0.77 -10.62
C ARG A 300 -28.34 0.48 -10.72
N GLN A 301 -29.11 0.93 -9.73
CA GLN A 301 -30.56 0.83 -9.73
C GLN A 301 -31.11 2.01 -10.54
N GLU A 302 -31.92 1.75 -11.56
CA GLU A 302 -32.36 2.77 -12.51
C GLU A 302 -33.15 3.88 -11.81
N ASP A 303 -34.05 3.54 -10.89
CA ASP A 303 -34.84 4.52 -10.15
C ASP A 303 -33.98 5.48 -9.31
N THR A 304 -33.00 4.94 -8.60
CA THR A 304 -32.05 5.74 -7.81
C THR A 304 -31.18 6.62 -8.70
N LYS A 305 -30.78 6.09 -9.86
CA LYS A 305 -29.99 6.82 -10.83
C LYS A 305 -30.76 7.99 -11.43
N GLN A 306 -32.03 7.76 -11.84
CA GLN A 306 -32.90 8.82 -12.37
C GLN A 306 -33.21 9.88 -11.32
N LEU A 307 -33.47 9.49 -10.07
CA LEU A 307 -33.64 10.42 -8.97
C LEU A 307 -32.39 11.26 -8.73
N PHE A 308 -31.21 10.66 -8.82
CA PHE A 308 -29.92 11.38 -8.69
C PHE A 308 -29.74 12.40 -9.82
N ILE A 309 -30.01 11.99 -11.08
CA ILE A 309 -29.91 12.84 -12.25
C ILE A 309 -30.88 14.04 -12.15
N SER A 310 -32.14 13.80 -11.79
CA SER A 310 -33.15 14.88 -11.69
C SER A 310 -32.78 15.94 -10.65
N HIS A 311 -32.22 15.53 -9.52
CA HIS A 311 -31.77 16.50 -8.51
C HIS A 311 -30.55 17.30 -9.01
N VAL A 312 -29.60 16.66 -9.74
CA VAL A 312 -28.46 17.38 -10.31
C VAL A 312 -28.93 18.37 -11.37
N GLU A 313 -29.87 17.97 -12.25
CA GLU A 313 -30.48 18.85 -13.27
C GLU A 313 -31.17 20.07 -12.63
N GLN A 314 -31.98 19.85 -11.60
CA GLN A 314 -32.68 20.90 -10.90
C GLN A 314 -31.73 21.92 -10.27
N GLU A 315 -30.70 21.44 -9.55
CA GLU A 315 -29.75 22.33 -8.86
C GLU A 315 -28.88 23.09 -9.87
N MET A 316 -28.44 22.42 -10.95
CA MET A 316 -27.68 23.08 -12.01
C MET A 316 -28.50 24.14 -12.74
N SER A 317 -29.75 23.84 -13.07
CA SER A 317 -30.66 24.79 -13.72
C SER A 317 -30.95 26.00 -12.83
N ASN A 318 -31.20 25.78 -11.54
CA ASN A 318 -31.38 26.85 -10.56
C ASN A 318 -30.16 27.75 -10.45
N SER A 319 -28.96 27.12 -10.39
CA SER A 319 -27.70 27.87 -10.30
C SER A 319 -27.43 28.73 -11.53
N ILE A 320 -27.71 28.18 -12.71
CA ILE A 320 -27.54 28.89 -13.99
C ILE A 320 -28.57 30.03 -14.14
N ALA A 321 -29.81 29.85 -13.69
CA ALA A 321 -30.86 30.88 -13.77
C ALA A 321 -30.59 32.07 -12.82
N ASN A 322 -30.02 31.80 -11.64
CA ASN A 322 -29.80 32.81 -10.61
C ASN A 322 -28.53 33.64 -10.80
N ASN A 323 -27.58 33.22 -11.62
CA ASN A 323 -26.29 33.91 -11.82
C ASN A 323 -26.18 34.50 -13.22
N CYS A 324 -26.30 35.81 -13.33
CA CYS A 324 -26.19 36.56 -14.60
C CYS A 324 -24.73 36.59 -15.17
N THR A 325 -23.72 36.30 -14.35
CA THR A 325 -22.27 36.23 -14.76
C THR A 325 -21.65 34.93 -14.27
N HIS A 326 -21.58 33.91 -15.11
CA HIS A 326 -20.92 32.66 -14.80
C HIS A 326 -19.41 32.76 -14.99
N THR A 327 -18.66 32.79 -13.91
CA THR A 327 -17.23 32.52 -13.93
C THR A 327 -16.96 31.01 -13.84
N VAL A 328 -15.79 30.57 -14.30
CA VAL A 328 -15.37 29.17 -14.19
C VAL A 328 -15.43 28.66 -12.74
N ASP A 329 -15.09 29.51 -11.77
CA ASP A 329 -15.13 29.19 -10.33
C ASP A 329 -16.57 28.94 -9.86
N THR A 330 -17.49 29.88 -10.15
CA THR A 330 -18.91 29.73 -9.74
C THR A 330 -19.56 28.52 -10.40
N PHE A 331 -19.17 28.16 -11.60
CA PHE A 331 -19.67 26.96 -12.28
C PHE A 331 -19.12 25.66 -11.63
N SER A 332 -17.85 25.66 -11.18
CA SER A 332 -17.28 24.55 -10.40
C SER A 332 -17.98 24.35 -9.07
N ASP A 333 -18.29 25.46 -8.38
CA ASP A 333 -19.03 25.44 -7.10
C ASP A 333 -20.45 24.91 -7.29
N ALA A 334 -21.13 25.30 -8.40
CA ALA A 334 -22.45 24.81 -8.75
C ALA A 334 -22.48 23.27 -8.91
N TRP A 335 -21.51 22.72 -9.63
CA TRP A 335 -21.37 21.26 -9.77
C TRP A 335 -21.16 20.55 -8.43
N THR A 336 -20.29 21.13 -7.60
CA THR A 336 -19.99 20.57 -6.28
C THR A 336 -21.24 20.58 -5.39
N HIS A 337 -22.00 21.68 -5.37
CA HIS A 337 -23.26 21.81 -4.64
C HIS A 337 -24.31 20.83 -5.16
N ALA A 338 -24.53 20.78 -6.47
CA ALA A 338 -25.52 19.89 -7.09
C ALA A 338 -25.28 18.42 -6.73
N PHE A 339 -24.05 17.96 -6.80
CA PHE A 339 -23.69 16.59 -6.38
C PHE A 339 -23.88 16.33 -4.89
N GLN A 340 -23.61 17.32 -4.02
CA GLN A 340 -23.86 17.18 -2.58
C GLN A 340 -25.35 17.05 -2.28
N VAL A 341 -26.20 17.89 -2.90
CA VAL A 341 -27.66 17.82 -2.75
C VAL A 341 -28.21 16.51 -3.27
N ALA A 342 -27.87 16.13 -4.51
CA ALA A 342 -28.31 14.87 -5.10
C ALA A 342 -27.87 13.64 -4.28
N THR A 343 -26.66 13.66 -3.74
CA THR A 343 -26.16 12.61 -2.85
C THR A 343 -26.99 12.49 -1.57
N LYS A 344 -27.33 13.60 -0.96
CA LYS A 344 -28.13 13.65 0.27
C LYS A 344 -29.53 13.10 0.04
N HIS A 345 -30.14 13.36 -1.09
CA HIS A 345 -31.53 12.95 -1.40
C HIS A 345 -31.63 11.54 -1.99
N ALA A 346 -30.75 11.18 -2.93
CA ALA A 346 -30.81 9.90 -3.64
C ALA A 346 -30.02 8.77 -2.99
N LEU A 347 -28.90 9.06 -2.25
CA LEU A 347 -27.97 8.05 -1.75
C LEU A 347 -27.85 7.99 -0.22
N SER A 348 -28.78 8.59 0.51
CA SER A 348 -28.69 8.83 1.96
C SER A 348 -29.11 7.70 2.87
N THR A 349 -29.14 6.45 2.41
CA THR A 349 -29.35 5.32 3.31
C THR A 349 -28.09 5.03 4.12
N PRO A 350 -28.13 5.09 5.46
CA PRO A 350 -26.99 4.70 6.27
C PRO A 350 -26.79 3.21 6.13
N ILE A 351 -25.77 2.79 5.39
CA ILE A 351 -25.34 1.41 5.40
C ILE A 351 -24.66 1.16 6.74
N VAL A 352 -25.32 0.43 7.61
CA VAL A 352 -24.66 -0.30 8.68
C VAL A 352 -23.85 -1.41 8.01
N GLN A 353 -22.70 -1.08 7.44
CA GLN A 353 -21.77 -2.09 6.97
C GLN A 353 -21.30 -2.87 8.19
N LYS A 354 -21.70 -4.13 8.30
CA LYS A 354 -21.05 -5.09 9.20
C LYS A 354 -19.54 -5.05 8.86
N LYS A 355 -18.72 -4.41 9.70
CA LYS A 355 -17.27 -4.24 9.44
C LYS A 355 -16.48 -5.56 9.39
N GLN A 356 -17.12 -6.67 9.72
CA GLN A 356 -16.66 -8.03 9.41
C GLN A 356 -17.75 -8.78 8.64
N PRO A 357 -17.81 -8.61 7.33
CA PRO A 357 -18.84 -9.22 6.49
C PRO A 357 -18.81 -10.75 6.45
N TRP A 358 -17.80 -11.37 7.07
CA TRP A 358 -17.63 -12.81 7.11
C TRP A 358 -18.23 -13.51 8.32
N ILE A 359 -18.69 -12.79 9.36
CA ILE A 359 -19.35 -13.37 10.54
C ILE A 359 -20.84 -13.38 10.32
N SER A 360 -21.46 -14.56 10.39
CA SER A 360 -22.91 -14.71 10.33
C SER A 360 -23.58 -14.35 11.65
N ASP A 361 -24.87 -13.98 11.57
CA ASP A 361 -25.68 -13.74 12.75
C ASP A 361 -25.82 -15.02 13.61
N ARG A 362 -25.71 -16.18 13.00
CA ARG A 362 -25.69 -17.48 13.70
C ARG A 362 -24.47 -17.59 14.63
N THR A 363 -23.29 -17.23 14.15
CA THR A 363 -22.06 -17.22 14.99
C THR A 363 -22.18 -16.22 16.13
N LEU A 364 -22.73 -15.04 15.87
CA LEU A 364 -22.96 -14.04 16.91
C LEU A 364 -23.94 -14.56 17.97
N ARG A 365 -25.04 -15.22 17.60
CA ARG A 365 -25.98 -15.85 18.56
C ARG A 365 -25.28 -16.90 19.43
N TYR A 366 -24.49 -17.80 18.87
CA TYR A 366 -23.74 -18.78 19.66
C TYR A 366 -22.78 -18.13 20.66
N ILE A 367 -22.19 -16.99 20.30
CA ILE A 367 -21.32 -16.20 21.21
C ILE A 367 -22.15 -15.64 22.36
N MET A 368 -23.34 -15.08 22.11
CA MET A 368 -24.22 -14.55 23.14
C MET A 368 -24.74 -15.69 24.06
N GLU A 369 -25.29 -16.77 23.49
CA GLU A 369 -25.79 -17.93 24.23
C GLU A 369 -24.70 -18.58 25.10
N ARG A 370 -23.44 -18.53 24.66
CA ARG A 370 -22.30 -18.97 25.48
C ARG A 370 -22.07 -18.03 26.66
N ILE A 371 -22.21 -16.71 26.45
CA ILE A 371 -22.07 -15.71 27.53
C ILE A 371 -23.15 -15.96 28.58
N ASP A 372 -24.39 -16.14 28.15
CA ASP A 372 -25.53 -16.40 29.04
C ASP A 372 -25.37 -17.74 29.80
N ALA A 373 -24.99 -18.82 29.07
CA ALA A 373 -24.71 -20.11 29.70
C ALA A 373 -23.60 -20.05 30.75
N LYS A 374 -22.63 -19.17 30.55
CA LYS A 374 -21.55 -18.98 31.51
C LYS A 374 -22.01 -18.16 32.73
N ALA A 375 -22.84 -17.14 32.52
CA ALA A 375 -23.43 -16.39 33.60
C ALA A 375 -24.32 -17.26 34.50
N GLU A 376 -25.01 -18.25 33.91
CA GLU A 376 -25.85 -19.22 34.61
C GLU A 376 -25.07 -20.48 35.11
N MET A 377 -23.73 -20.48 35.00
CA MET A 377 -22.84 -21.59 35.41
C MET A 377 -23.13 -22.94 34.73
N ARG A 378 -23.74 -22.94 33.54
CA ARG A 378 -24.07 -24.13 32.74
C ARG A 378 -22.87 -24.60 31.91
N TRP A 379 -21.84 -25.14 32.53
CA TRP A 379 -20.53 -25.43 31.95
C TRP A 379 -20.54 -26.43 30.77
N ASN A 380 -21.42 -27.43 30.81
CA ASN A 380 -21.60 -28.35 29.69
C ASN A 380 -22.07 -27.63 28.43
N SER A 381 -23.02 -26.68 28.58
CA SER A 381 -23.47 -25.83 27.47
C SER A 381 -22.38 -24.92 26.96
N VAL A 382 -21.56 -24.37 27.83
CA VAL A 382 -20.37 -23.54 27.45
C VAL A 382 -19.40 -24.34 26.58
N ALA A 383 -19.12 -25.60 26.95
CA ALA A 383 -18.23 -26.48 26.18
C ALA A 383 -18.81 -26.80 24.79
N GLU A 384 -20.10 -27.00 24.71
CA GLU A 384 -20.83 -27.22 23.45
C GLU A 384 -20.81 -25.97 22.56
N TYR A 385 -21.17 -24.80 23.10
CA TYR A 385 -21.10 -23.53 22.34
C TYR A 385 -19.69 -23.22 21.86
N ASN A 386 -18.64 -23.53 22.61
CA ASN A 386 -17.27 -23.39 22.15
C ASN A 386 -16.97 -24.23 20.89
N LYS A 387 -17.51 -25.45 20.80
CA LYS A 387 -17.41 -26.31 19.62
C LYS A 387 -18.20 -25.71 18.46
N LEU A 388 -19.43 -25.27 18.71
CA LEU A 388 -20.33 -24.66 17.71
C LEU A 388 -19.74 -23.36 17.15
N ILE A 389 -19.23 -22.47 17.97
CA ILE A 389 -18.56 -21.23 17.56
C ILE A 389 -17.35 -21.53 16.68
N LYS A 390 -16.48 -22.46 17.11
CA LYS A 390 -15.29 -22.84 16.33
C LYS A 390 -15.68 -23.38 14.94
N HIS A 391 -16.72 -24.20 14.87
CA HIS A 391 -17.24 -24.75 13.61
C HIS A 391 -17.90 -23.67 12.75
N SER A 392 -18.78 -22.86 13.35
CA SER A 392 -19.51 -21.78 12.65
C SER A 392 -18.57 -20.70 12.09
N VAL A 393 -17.60 -20.24 12.87
CA VAL A 393 -16.54 -19.30 12.41
C VAL A 393 -15.76 -19.87 11.22
N LYS A 394 -15.44 -21.16 11.24
CA LYS A 394 -14.76 -21.82 10.13
C LYS A 394 -15.64 -21.87 8.88
N GLN A 395 -16.92 -22.14 9.05
CA GLN A 395 -17.90 -22.17 7.97
C GLN A 395 -18.17 -20.78 7.41
N ASP A 396 -18.40 -19.78 8.25
CA ASP A 396 -18.63 -18.38 7.85
C ASP A 396 -17.46 -17.82 7.02
N ARG A 397 -16.22 -18.05 7.48
CA ARG A 397 -15.04 -17.68 6.71
C ARG A 397 -14.99 -18.41 5.36
N ALA A 398 -15.38 -19.68 5.32
CA ALA A 398 -15.39 -20.47 4.10
C ALA A 398 -16.44 -19.93 3.11
N THR A 399 -17.65 -19.64 3.57
CA THR A 399 -18.75 -19.10 2.76
C THR A 399 -18.41 -17.71 2.24
N TRP A 400 -18.01 -16.80 3.11
CA TRP A 400 -17.61 -15.46 2.71
C TRP A 400 -16.47 -15.45 1.69
N PHE A 401 -15.49 -16.35 1.86
CA PHE A 401 -14.41 -16.53 0.92
C PHE A 401 -14.88 -17.04 -0.44
N HIS A 402 -15.80 -17.98 -0.41
CA HIS A 402 -16.41 -18.53 -1.61
C HIS A 402 -17.18 -17.45 -2.37
N ASP A 403 -18.00 -16.69 -1.69
CA ASP A 403 -18.84 -15.65 -2.30
C ASP A 403 -18.01 -14.52 -2.90
N MET A 404 -16.98 -14.04 -2.17
CA MET A 404 -16.05 -13.04 -2.69
C MET A 404 -15.30 -13.51 -3.93
N LEU A 405 -14.92 -14.79 -4.00
CA LEU A 405 -14.15 -15.34 -5.11
C LEU A 405 -15.06 -15.84 -6.23
N ALA A 406 -16.28 -16.31 -5.93
CA ALA A 406 -17.28 -16.72 -6.92
C ALA A 406 -17.74 -15.51 -7.77
N ASN A 407 -17.86 -14.34 -7.14
CA ASN A 407 -18.18 -13.08 -7.82
C ASN A 407 -17.01 -12.47 -8.61
N GLY A 408 -15.87 -13.17 -8.73
CA GLY A 408 -14.69 -12.72 -9.50
C GLY A 408 -14.02 -11.48 -8.94
N ASP A 409 -14.21 -11.17 -7.64
CA ASP A 409 -13.66 -9.98 -7.03
C ASP A 409 -12.14 -10.10 -6.80
N TRP A 410 -11.39 -9.59 -7.79
CA TRP A 410 -9.93 -9.48 -7.70
C TRP A 410 -9.43 -8.64 -6.52
N LYS A 411 -10.27 -7.75 -5.95
CA LYS A 411 -9.93 -7.01 -4.73
C LYS A 411 -9.76 -7.96 -3.54
N ALA A 412 -10.53 -9.07 -3.51
CA ALA A 412 -10.37 -10.12 -2.53
C ALA A 412 -9.01 -10.81 -2.65
N VAL A 413 -8.64 -11.23 -3.86
CA VAL A 413 -7.32 -11.83 -4.13
C VAL A 413 -6.20 -10.87 -3.74
N GLN A 414 -6.33 -9.57 -4.04
CA GLN A 414 -5.36 -8.55 -3.67
C GLN A 414 -5.21 -8.40 -2.15
N LYS A 415 -6.29 -8.50 -1.36
CA LYS A 415 -6.21 -8.47 0.11
C LYS A 415 -5.33 -9.59 0.68
N PHE A 416 -5.30 -10.77 0.01
CA PHE A 416 -4.42 -11.88 0.40
C PHE A 416 -2.98 -11.70 -0.04
N ARG A 417 -2.76 -11.01 -1.16
CA ARG A 417 -1.42 -10.68 -1.66
C ARG A 417 -0.72 -9.62 -0.82
N LYS A 418 -1.49 -8.68 -0.25
CA LYS A 418 -0.92 -7.73 0.71
C LYS A 418 -0.54 -8.52 1.95
N LEU A 419 0.75 -8.72 2.16
CA LEU A 419 1.28 -9.04 3.49
C LEU A 419 0.71 -8.02 4.46
N LYS A 420 0.49 -8.41 5.72
CA LYS A 420 0.18 -7.46 6.78
C LYS A 420 1.06 -6.25 6.57
N THR A 421 0.46 -5.09 6.38
CA THR A 421 1.21 -3.84 6.31
C THR A 421 2.10 -3.79 7.54
N THR A 422 3.41 -3.76 7.33
CA THR A 422 4.36 -3.33 8.36
C THR A 422 3.82 -2.02 8.91
N ASP A 423 3.82 -1.89 10.22
CA ASP A 423 3.34 -0.68 10.86
C ASP A 423 4.27 0.48 10.47
N HIS A 424 3.81 1.29 9.52
CA HIS A 424 4.48 2.51 9.07
C HIS A 424 4.16 3.69 9.98
N SER A 425 3.70 3.44 11.23
CA SER A 425 3.34 4.49 12.18
C SER A 425 4.52 5.32 12.67
N LYS A 426 5.73 4.81 12.55
CA LYS A 426 6.96 5.48 13.01
C LYS A 426 7.45 6.42 11.90
N LEU A 427 7.44 7.73 12.14
CA LEU A 427 8.07 8.73 11.28
C LEU A 427 9.03 9.57 12.14
N ARG A 428 10.21 9.88 11.61
CA ARG A 428 11.24 10.65 12.30
C ARG A 428 11.18 12.11 11.85
N ALA A 429 11.19 13.03 12.81
CA ALA A 429 11.33 14.44 12.56
C ALA A 429 12.77 14.80 12.15
N ALA A 430 13.01 15.99 11.62
CA ALA A 430 14.34 16.47 11.26
C ALA A 430 15.34 16.48 12.45
N ASP A 431 14.84 16.67 13.66
CA ASP A 431 15.60 16.62 14.91
C ASP A 431 15.91 15.19 15.41
N GLY A 432 15.52 14.15 14.66
CA GLY A 432 15.70 12.75 15.02
C GLY A 432 14.61 12.17 15.93
N ARG A 433 13.70 13.00 16.46
CA ARG A 433 12.58 12.59 17.33
C ARG A 433 11.54 11.79 16.53
N MET A 434 10.97 10.78 17.15
CA MET A 434 9.83 10.05 16.56
C MET A 434 8.56 10.87 16.69
N MET A 435 7.89 11.10 15.56
CA MET A 435 6.64 11.86 15.51
C MET A 435 5.48 11.07 16.06
N ALA A 436 4.57 11.73 16.75
CA ALA A 436 3.27 11.17 17.11
C ALA A 436 2.37 11.01 15.87
N VAL A 437 1.38 10.11 15.92
CA VAL A 437 0.53 9.79 14.76
C VAL A 437 -0.19 11.02 14.20
N HIS A 438 -0.63 11.94 15.06
CA HIS A 438 -1.31 13.17 14.63
C HIS A 438 -0.36 14.22 14.04
N GLU A 439 0.94 14.18 14.36
CA GLU A 439 1.97 15.09 13.83
C GLU A 439 2.49 14.64 12.45
N ARG A 440 2.24 13.37 12.09
CA ARG A 440 2.80 12.78 10.87
C ARG A 440 2.35 13.45 9.59
N ALA A 441 1.06 13.83 9.52
CA ALA A 441 0.51 14.49 8.34
C ALA A 441 1.23 15.83 8.10
N ASP A 442 1.38 16.66 9.15
CA ASP A 442 2.11 17.93 9.08
C ASP A 442 3.61 17.73 8.84
N GLY A 443 4.21 16.69 9.47
CA GLY A 443 5.61 16.37 9.26
C GLY A 443 5.93 15.94 7.82
N LEU A 444 5.06 15.12 7.22
CA LEU A 444 5.18 14.74 5.81
C LEU A 444 4.92 15.93 4.89
N ALA A 445 3.90 16.75 5.18
CA ALA A 445 3.60 17.94 4.38
C ALA A 445 4.76 18.94 4.39
N LYS A 446 5.31 19.23 5.57
CA LYS A 446 6.48 20.11 5.70
C LYS A 446 7.69 19.56 4.93
N HIS A 447 7.96 18.24 5.02
CA HIS A 447 9.03 17.61 4.26
C HIS A 447 8.82 17.73 2.74
N LEU A 448 7.58 17.52 2.26
CA LEU A 448 7.27 17.70 0.83
C LEU A 448 7.51 19.14 0.37
N GLU A 449 7.03 20.14 1.11
CA GLU A 449 7.18 21.55 0.79
C GLU A 449 8.64 22.01 0.81
N THR A 450 9.40 21.64 1.87
CA THR A 450 10.73 22.20 2.10
C THR A 450 11.89 21.41 1.48
N VAL A 451 11.65 20.14 1.09
CA VAL A 451 12.70 19.27 0.55
C VAL A 451 12.34 18.73 -0.84
N GLN A 452 11.13 18.20 -1.00
CA GLN A 452 10.78 17.50 -2.24
C GLN A 452 10.30 18.46 -3.33
N TRP A 453 9.46 19.42 -2.98
CA TRP A 453 8.87 20.44 -3.86
C TRP A 453 9.38 21.85 -3.57
N ALA A 454 10.52 21.95 -2.87
CA ALA A 454 11.17 23.23 -2.56
C ALA A 454 11.65 23.94 -3.83
N VAL A 455 11.63 25.26 -3.77
CA VAL A 455 12.21 26.12 -4.81
C VAL A 455 13.71 25.83 -4.95
N ARG A 456 14.19 25.70 -6.17
CA ARG A 456 15.59 25.52 -6.52
C ARG A 456 16.05 26.77 -7.26
N PRO A 457 16.90 27.63 -6.66
CA PRO A 457 17.21 28.94 -7.19
C PRO A 457 18.06 28.94 -8.48
N ASP A 458 18.71 27.80 -8.79
CA ASP A 458 19.68 27.71 -9.87
C ASP A 458 19.09 27.27 -11.22
N THR A 459 17.77 27.11 -11.30
CA THR A 459 17.09 26.69 -12.54
C THR A 459 16.82 27.91 -13.41
N ILE A 460 17.48 28.01 -14.56
CA ILE A 460 17.26 29.08 -15.55
C ILE A 460 16.52 28.47 -16.73
N PRO A 461 15.26 28.86 -17.00
CA PRO A 461 14.52 28.37 -18.14
C PRO A 461 15.22 28.64 -19.46
N SER A 462 15.36 27.62 -20.32
CA SER A 462 15.95 27.74 -21.64
C SER A 462 14.99 28.42 -22.60
N THR A 463 15.45 29.47 -23.31
CA THR A 463 14.66 30.25 -24.30
C THR A 463 14.92 29.82 -25.75
N LYS A 464 15.27 28.61 -26.01
CA LYS A 464 15.55 28.08 -27.36
C LYS A 464 14.30 28.04 -28.26
N PRO A 465 14.43 28.22 -29.60
CA PRO A 465 13.30 28.16 -30.53
C PRO A 465 12.65 26.79 -30.59
N ALA A 466 11.40 26.73 -31.06
CA ALA A 466 10.68 25.45 -31.23
C ALA A 466 11.39 24.48 -32.19
N LEU A 467 11.41 23.20 -31.82
CA LEU A 467 11.99 22.12 -32.66
C LEU A 467 10.99 21.57 -33.66
N PHE A 468 9.72 21.49 -33.27
CA PHE A 468 8.67 20.96 -34.12
C PHE A 468 7.58 21.98 -34.37
N ASP A 469 6.89 21.87 -35.51
CA ASP A 469 5.69 22.64 -35.81
C ASP A 469 4.46 21.73 -35.78
N PHE A 470 3.48 22.10 -34.96
CA PHE A 470 2.22 21.40 -34.79
C PHE A 470 1.04 22.30 -35.16
N ALA A 471 1.06 22.90 -36.32
CA ALA A 471 -0.05 23.72 -36.83
C ALA A 471 -1.41 22.95 -36.89
N SER A 472 -1.37 21.63 -36.82
CA SER A 472 -2.57 20.76 -36.86
C SER A 472 -3.18 20.43 -35.49
N ILE A 473 -2.61 20.89 -34.36
CA ILE A 473 -3.22 20.64 -33.07
C ILE A 473 -4.47 21.52 -32.91
N PRO A 474 -5.69 20.94 -32.73
CA PRO A 474 -6.93 21.71 -32.59
C PRO A 474 -6.88 22.64 -31.37
N THR A 475 -7.15 23.93 -31.58
CA THR A 475 -7.29 24.95 -30.55
C THR A 475 -8.75 25.34 -30.28
N GLU A 476 -9.67 24.84 -31.10
CA GLU A 476 -11.10 25.07 -31.00
C GLU A 476 -11.70 24.46 -29.73
N THR A 477 -12.97 24.76 -29.48
CA THR A 477 -13.74 24.18 -28.36
C THR A 477 -13.82 22.66 -28.44
N PHE A 478 -13.91 22.00 -27.27
CA PHE A 478 -14.13 20.55 -27.21
C PHE A 478 -15.52 20.17 -27.73
N THR A 479 -15.61 18.96 -28.27
CA THR A 479 -16.84 18.36 -28.76
C THR A 479 -17.47 17.43 -27.71
N GLN A 480 -18.79 17.14 -27.87
CA GLN A 480 -19.49 16.15 -27.03
C GLN A 480 -18.83 14.77 -27.09
N GLU A 481 -18.31 14.38 -28.27
CA GLU A 481 -17.64 13.09 -28.44
C GLU A 481 -16.37 13.00 -27.61
N GLU A 482 -15.53 14.05 -27.61
CA GLU A 482 -14.32 14.11 -26.78
C GLU A 482 -14.63 14.00 -25.29
N LEU A 483 -15.65 14.71 -24.82
CA LEU A 483 -16.13 14.65 -23.45
C LEU A 483 -16.61 13.23 -23.08
N HIS A 484 -17.48 12.64 -23.90
CA HIS A 484 -18.01 11.29 -23.67
C HIS A 484 -16.91 10.23 -23.61
N ILE A 485 -15.93 10.30 -24.50
CA ILE A 485 -14.80 9.37 -24.51
C ILE A 485 -13.97 9.52 -23.23
N ALA A 486 -13.68 10.76 -22.82
CA ALA A 486 -12.89 11.02 -21.61
C ALA A 486 -13.61 10.51 -20.34
N LEU A 487 -14.90 10.76 -20.20
CA LEU A 487 -15.70 10.32 -19.06
C LEU A 487 -15.88 8.79 -19.02
N ARG A 488 -16.14 8.13 -20.14
CA ARG A 488 -16.25 6.67 -20.22
C ARG A 488 -14.93 5.96 -19.91
N ALA A 489 -13.78 6.60 -20.17
CA ALA A 489 -12.46 6.07 -19.87
C ALA A 489 -12.11 6.11 -18.36
N LEU A 490 -12.83 6.88 -17.55
CA LEU A 490 -12.60 6.97 -16.12
C LEU A 490 -12.85 5.63 -15.41
N LYS A 491 -11.91 5.26 -14.53
CA LYS A 491 -12.00 4.00 -13.77
C LYS A 491 -12.89 4.19 -12.54
N ARG A 492 -13.95 3.39 -12.44
CA ARG A 492 -14.84 3.33 -11.26
C ARG A 492 -14.14 2.86 -10.00
N ASN A 493 -14.71 3.18 -8.84
CA ASN A 493 -14.19 2.80 -7.52
C ASN A 493 -12.75 3.30 -7.25
N ARG A 494 -12.39 4.48 -7.73
CA ARG A 494 -11.15 5.18 -7.40
C ARG A 494 -11.41 6.28 -6.38
N CYS A 495 -10.32 6.69 -5.70
CA CYS A 495 -10.39 7.84 -4.80
C CYS A 495 -10.71 9.10 -5.57
N SER A 496 -11.64 9.90 -5.05
CA SER A 496 -11.92 11.27 -5.46
C SER A 496 -10.86 12.24 -4.97
N GLY A 497 -10.91 13.46 -5.42
CA GLY A 497 -10.13 14.59 -4.92
C GLY A 497 -10.63 15.08 -3.55
N ASP A 498 -10.31 16.33 -3.25
CA ASP A 498 -10.73 16.99 -2.01
C ASP A 498 -12.24 17.26 -1.94
N ASP A 499 -12.85 17.43 -3.11
CA ASP A 499 -14.29 17.56 -3.33
C ASP A 499 -15.11 16.31 -2.93
N ASN A 500 -14.47 15.17 -2.77
CA ASN A 500 -15.08 13.86 -2.54
C ASN A 500 -16.07 13.39 -3.63
N ILE A 501 -16.06 14.00 -4.82
CA ILE A 501 -16.93 13.66 -5.96
C ILE A 501 -16.28 12.51 -6.74
N PRO A 502 -16.91 11.30 -6.79
CA PRO A 502 -16.38 10.15 -7.49
C PRO A 502 -16.66 10.20 -9.00
N ALA A 503 -15.90 9.41 -9.76
CA ALA A 503 -16.07 9.30 -11.22
C ALA A 503 -17.48 8.81 -11.62
N GLU A 504 -18.09 7.99 -10.79
CA GLU A 504 -19.42 7.43 -11.03
C GLU A 504 -20.49 8.51 -11.14
N PHE A 505 -20.39 9.63 -10.39
CA PHE A 505 -21.34 10.74 -10.44
C PHE A 505 -21.29 11.44 -11.81
N TRP A 506 -20.10 11.78 -12.28
CA TRP A 506 -19.89 12.38 -13.60
C TRP A 506 -20.35 11.45 -14.73
N GLN A 507 -20.07 10.12 -14.59
CA GLN A 507 -20.48 9.14 -15.61
C GLN A 507 -21.99 8.96 -15.71
N VAL A 508 -22.71 9.03 -14.61
CA VAL A 508 -24.18 8.91 -14.58
C VAL A 508 -24.84 10.12 -15.23
N CYS A 509 -24.27 11.31 -15.11
CA CYS A 509 -24.77 12.52 -15.77
C CYS A 509 -24.69 12.48 -17.30
N LEU A 510 -23.92 11.53 -17.90
CA LEU A 510 -23.94 11.32 -19.36
C LEU A 510 -25.28 10.79 -19.92
N ASP A 511 -26.12 10.24 -19.05
CA ASP A 511 -27.44 9.75 -19.46
C ASP A 511 -28.49 10.87 -19.58
N SER A 512 -28.10 12.12 -19.21
CA SER A 512 -28.86 13.35 -19.41
C SER A 512 -28.16 14.24 -20.44
N GLN A 513 -28.85 14.57 -21.52
CA GLN A 513 -28.34 15.48 -22.55
C GLN A 513 -28.04 16.86 -21.97
N GLN A 514 -28.95 17.40 -21.15
CA GLN A 514 -28.82 18.70 -20.52
C GLN A 514 -27.55 18.80 -19.63
N LEU A 515 -27.32 17.79 -18.79
CA LEU A 515 -26.11 17.74 -17.94
C LEU A 515 -24.85 17.55 -18.76
N SER A 516 -24.91 16.77 -19.84
CA SER A 516 -23.81 16.60 -20.77
C SER A 516 -23.45 17.93 -21.45
N ASP A 517 -24.44 18.73 -21.84
CA ASP A 517 -24.23 20.07 -22.43
C ASP A 517 -23.63 21.05 -21.41
N TYR A 518 -24.09 21.01 -20.15
CA TYR A 518 -23.49 21.81 -19.07
C TYR A 518 -22.05 21.42 -18.78
N MET A 519 -21.73 20.12 -18.78
CA MET A 519 -20.36 19.65 -18.62
C MET A 519 -19.44 20.11 -19.76
N LEU A 520 -19.95 20.03 -21.00
CA LEU A 520 -19.22 20.48 -22.18
C LEU A 520 -18.97 21.98 -22.12
N ARG A 521 -19.99 22.77 -21.79
CA ARG A 521 -19.87 24.21 -21.60
C ARG A 521 -18.83 24.54 -20.55
N PHE A 522 -18.89 23.91 -19.40
CA PHE A 522 -17.89 24.09 -18.32
C PHE A 522 -16.45 23.83 -18.82
N CYS A 523 -16.22 22.74 -19.55
CA CYS A 523 -14.91 22.44 -20.13
C CYS A 523 -14.48 23.49 -21.15
N ASN A 524 -15.40 23.96 -21.98
CA ASN A 524 -15.10 24.95 -23.01
C ASN A 524 -14.87 26.35 -22.43
N ASP A 525 -15.56 26.73 -21.37
CA ASP A 525 -15.32 27.99 -20.64
C ASP A 525 -13.90 27.99 -20.05
N ILE A 526 -13.46 26.85 -19.44
CA ILE A 526 -12.07 26.69 -18.97
C ILE A 526 -11.10 26.76 -20.13
N TRP A 527 -11.37 26.06 -21.22
CA TRP A 527 -10.48 25.99 -22.36
C TRP A 527 -10.30 27.37 -22.99
N MET A 528 -11.40 28.04 -23.36
CA MET A 528 -11.37 29.33 -24.06
C MET A 528 -10.78 30.48 -23.22
N SER A 529 -11.10 30.51 -21.92
CA SER A 529 -10.55 31.53 -21.02
C SER A 529 -9.12 31.21 -20.56
N ALA A 530 -8.66 29.99 -20.77
CA ALA A 530 -7.46 29.42 -20.15
C ALA A 530 -7.46 29.51 -18.59
N HIS A 531 -8.54 29.94 -17.98
CA HIS A 531 -8.67 30.02 -16.53
C HIS A 531 -9.18 28.69 -15.96
N VAL A 532 -8.46 28.12 -14.98
CA VAL A 532 -8.85 26.88 -14.31
C VAL A 532 -9.50 27.17 -12.95
N PRO A 533 -10.47 26.36 -12.52
CA PRO A 533 -11.10 26.55 -11.21
C PRO A 533 -10.08 26.58 -10.07
N LYS A 534 -10.24 27.46 -9.11
CA LYS A 534 -9.35 27.60 -7.93
C LYS A 534 -9.20 26.28 -7.15
N ASP A 535 -10.25 25.50 -7.10
CA ASP A 535 -10.21 24.19 -6.43
C ASP A 535 -9.31 23.16 -7.11
N TRP A 536 -8.97 23.35 -8.39
CA TRP A 536 -8.02 22.46 -9.09
C TRP A 536 -6.58 22.66 -8.63
N HIS A 537 -6.26 23.81 -8.07
CA HIS A 537 -4.95 24.08 -7.47
C HIS A 537 -4.77 23.35 -6.14
N ARG A 538 -5.87 22.89 -5.50
CA ARG A 538 -5.84 22.14 -4.26
C ARG A 538 -5.76 20.64 -4.51
N SER A 539 -4.84 19.99 -3.84
CA SER A 539 -4.72 18.54 -3.92
C SER A 539 -4.64 17.91 -2.54
N ARG A 540 -5.29 16.75 -2.39
CA ARG A 540 -5.08 15.88 -1.24
C ARG A 540 -3.97 14.90 -1.58
N VAL A 541 -2.90 14.87 -0.79
CA VAL A 541 -1.74 14.02 -1.01
C VAL A 541 -1.78 12.81 -0.09
N ALA A 542 -1.67 11.62 -0.67
CA ALA A 542 -1.48 10.36 0.04
C ALA A 542 -0.02 9.92 -0.11
N CYS A 543 0.71 9.82 1.00
CA CYS A 543 2.09 9.39 1.01
C CYS A 543 2.19 7.85 1.05
N LEU A 544 2.70 7.23 -0.01
CA LEU A 544 2.86 5.78 -0.12
C LEU A 544 4.31 5.38 0.17
N PHE A 545 4.52 4.53 1.18
CA PHE A 545 5.84 3.97 1.47
C PHE A 545 6.38 3.16 0.28
N LYS A 546 7.61 3.43 -0.15
CA LYS A 546 8.28 2.79 -1.31
C LYS A 546 9.17 1.63 -0.88
N LYS A 547 10.21 1.90 -0.10
CA LYS A 547 11.21 0.95 0.40
C LYS A 547 12.13 1.64 1.41
N GLY A 548 12.94 0.90 2.13
CA GLY A 548 13.92 1.44 3.07
C GLY A 548 13.37 1.54 4.49
N ASP A 549 13.85 2.51 5.26
CA ASP A 549 13.38 2.78 6.62
C ASP A 549 12.01 3.51 6.56
N PRO A 550 10.92 2.94 7.09
CA PRO A 550 9.62 3.60 7.14
C PRO A 550 9.58 4.82 8.06
N ALA A 551 10.62 5.04 8.87
CA ALA A 551 10.75 6.24 9.69
C ALA A 551 11.30 7.44 8.91
N CYS A 552 11.88 7.25 7.73
CA CYS A 552 12.44 8.30 6.90
C CYS A 552 11.39 8.87 5.93
N PRO A 553 11.07 10.17 5.95
CA PRO A 553 10.10 10.80 5.03
C PRO A 553 10.48 10.66 3.55
N ASP A 554 11.77 10.62 3.19
CA ASP A 554 12.25 10.44 1.82
C ASP A 554 11.83 9.13 1.18
N ASN A 555 11.49 8.13 1.99
CA ASN A 555 11.06 6.81 1.51
C ASN A 555 9.56 6.74 1.15
N TYR A 556 8.86 7.87 1.18
CA TYR A 556 7.47 7.99 0.79
C TYR A 556 7.33 8.68 -0.56
N ARG A 557 6.40 8.15 -1.39
CA ARG A 557 6.03 8.74 -2.68
C ARG A 557 4.70 9.50 -2.51
N PRO A 558 4.65 10.82 -2.78
CA PRO A 558 3.41 11.57 -2.73
C PRO A 558 2.54 11.24 -3.96
N ILE A 559 1.28 10.90 -3.72
CA ILE A 559 0.28 10.70 -4.78
C ILE A 559 -0.78 11.77 -4.62
N SER A 560 -0.90 12.67 -5.60
CA SER A 560 -1.91 13.72 -5.61
C SER A 560 -3.28 13.14 -5.99
N LEU A 561 -4.21 13.21 -5.08
CA LEU A 561 -5.61 12.85 -5.31
C LEU A 561 -6.32 14.11 -5.84
N LEU A 562 -6.33 14.22 -7.16
CA LEU A 562 -6.90 15.35 -7.89
C LEU A 562 -8.41 15.16 -8.10
N GLN A 563 -9.15 16.24 -8.31
CA GLN A 563 -10.57 16.23 -8.65
C GLN A 563 -10.84 15.45 -9.94
N VAL A 564 -12.00 14.84 -10.03
CA VAL A 564 -12.34 14.00 -11.19
C VAL A 564 -12.59 14.85 -12.44
N CYS A 565 -13.20 16.05 -12.28
CA CYS A 565 -13.38 16.99 -13.40
C CYS A 565 -12.04 17.41 -14.00
N TYR A 566 -11.04 17.72 -13.20
CA TYR A 566 -9.67 17.97 -13.68
C TYR A 566 -9.13 16.77 -14.48
N LYS A 567 -9.37 15.53 -14.03
CA LYS A 567 -8.84 14.33 -14.71
C LYS A 567 -9.44 14.12 -16.09
N PHE A 568 -10.76 14.30 -16.27
CA PHE A 568 -11.32 14.12 -17.60
C PHE A 568 -10.96 15.29 -18.53
N PHE A 569 -10.91 16.52 -18.04
CA PHE A 569 -10.41 17.67 -18.81
C PHE A 569 -8.97 17.45 -19.29
N SER A 570 -8.06 17.07 -18.39
CA SER A 570 -6.67 16.71 -18.73
C SER A 570 -6.57 15.54 -19.71
N SER A 571 -7.53 14.60 -19.66
CA SER A 571 -7.59 13.47 -20.60
C SER A 571 -8.04 13.90 -21.99
N MET A 572 -8.91 14.91 -22.12
CA MET A 572 -9.29 15.49 -23.42
C MET A 572 -8.09 16.18 -24.08
N ILE A 573 -7.35 16.99 -23.32
CA ILE A 573 -6.10 17.61 -23.79
C ILE A 573 -5.12 16.54 -24.29
N LEU A 574 -4.85 15.53 -23.45
CA LEU A 574 -3.94 14.42 -23.80
C LEU A 574 -4.37 13.72 -25.09
N LYS A 575 -5.68 13.52 -25.28
CA LYS A 575 -6.20 12.86 -26.46
C LYS A 575 -5.99 13.69 -27.72
N ARG A 576 -6.22 15.03 -27.67
CA ARG A 576 -5.93 15.96 -28.78
C ARG A 576 -4.46 15.92 -29.17
N LEU A 577 -3.54 16.00 -28.18
CA LEU A 577 -2.10 15.91 -28.44
C LEU A 577 -1.73 14.60 -29.15
N LYS A 578 -2.30 13.47 -28.71
CA LYS A 578 -2.03 12.17 -29.32
C LYS A 578 -2.58 12.04 -30.73
N LEU A 579 -3.80 12.54 -30.99
CA LEU A 579 -4.43 12.50 -32.31
C LEU A 579 -3.70 13.43 -33.31
N ALA A 580 -3.10 14.51 -32.86
CA ALA A 580 -2.29 15.42 -33.67
C ALA A 580 -0.86 14.90 -33.92
N GLY A 581 -0.56 13.63 -33.64
CA GLY A 581 0.75 13.04 -33.93
C GLY A 581 1.90 13.48 -33.03
N VAL A 582 1.62 14.14 -31.89
CA VAL A 582 2.67 14.54 -30.95
C VAL A 582 3.46 13.34 -30.43
N GLU A 583 2.82 12.17 -30.32
CA GLU A 583 3.47 10.93 -29.86
C GLU A 583 4.55 10.44 -30.83
N GLU A 584 4.45 10.76 -32.10
CA GLU A 584 5.42 10.38 -33.14
C GLU A 584 6.72 11.20 -33.06
N LYS A 585 6.65 12.41 -32.51
CA LYS A 585 7.79 13.31 -32.32
C LYS A 585 8.51 13.11 -30.98
N LEU A 586 8.00 12.24 -30.11
CA LEU A 586 8.72 11.85 -28.90
C LEU A 586 10.01 11.13 -29.26
N TRP A 587 10.99 11.23 -28.37
CA TRP A 587 12.29 10.59 -28.56
C TRP A 587 12.14 9.13 -28.99
N HIS A 588 12.81 8.74 -30.05
CA HIS A 588 12.57 7.46 -30.74
C HIS A 588 12.77 6.23 -29.83
N THR A 589 13.69 6.30 -28.87
CA THR A 589 13.94 5.25 -27.86
C THR A 589 13.20 5.43 -26.55
N GLN A 590 12.24 6.37 -26.45
CA GLN A 590 11.35 6.50 -25.30
C GLN A 590 10.25 5.42 -25.35
N TYR A 591 10.27 4.49 -24.42
CA TYR A 591 9.30 3.39 -24.30
C TYR A 591 8.26 3.60 -23.20
N GLY A 592 8.44 4.61 -22.35
CA GLY A 592 7.49 4.96 -21.29
C GLY A 592 6.35 5.82 -21.79
N PHE A 593 5.13 5.57 -21.30
CA PHE A 593 3.91 6.35 -21.58
C PHE A 593 3.51 6.51 -23.04
N ARG A 594 4.08 5.74 -23.93
CA ARG A 594 3.74 5.67 -25.36
C ARG A 594 2.79 4.50 -25.66
N SER A 595 1.90 4.70 -26.64
CA SER A 595 0.94 3.69 -27.11
C SER A 595 1.68 2.53 -27.80
N GLY A 596 1.31 1.27 -27.46
CA GLY A 596 1.96 0.09 -28.04
C GLY A 596 3.39 -0.19 -27.58
N ARG A 597 3.98 0.66 -26.74
CA ARG A 597 5.33 0.51 -26.20
C ARG A 597 5.32 0.04 -24.73
N GLY A 598 6.43 -0.52 -24.27
CA GLY A 598 6.54 -0.99 -22.88
C GLY A 598 7.93 -1.49 -22.52
N THR A 599 8.11 -1.83 -21.22
CA THR A 599 9.39 -2.31 -20.69
C THR A 599 9.99 -3.49 -21.47
N LYS A 600 9.14 -4.35 -22.08
CA LYS A 600 9.59 -5.50 -22.87
C LYS A 600 10.48 -5.09 -24.06
N HIS A 601 10.19 -3.95 -24.70
CA HIS A 601 10.93 -3.47 -25.87
C HIS A 601 12.32 -2.97 -25.48
N ALA A 602 12.41 -2.11 -24.47
CA ALA A 602 13.69 -1.60 -23.97
C ALA A 602 14.60 -2.73 -23.43
N ILE A 603 14.04 -3.66 -22.65
CA ILE A 603 14.78 -4.83 -22.15
C ILE A 603 15.23 -5.73 -23.32
N PHE A 604 14.39 -5.86 -24.36
CA PHE A 604 14.69 -6.65 -25.53
C PHE A 604 15.90 -6.10 -26.26
N ILE A 605 15.92 -4.79 -26.56
CA ILE A 605 17.05 -4.14 -27.23
C ILE A 605 18.33 -4.29 -26.42
N ALA A 606 18.31 -3.97 -25.12
CA ALA A 606 19.48 -4.08 -24.25
C ALA A 606 20.08 -5.49 -24.30
N ARG A 607 19.25 -6.53 -24.27
CA ARG A 607 19.69 -7.92 -24.36
C ARG A 607 20.24 -8.28 -25.75
N ARG A 608 19.65 -7.77 -26.83
CA ARG A 608 20.17 -7.99 -28.19
C ARG A 608 21.55 -7.40 -28.35
N LEU A 609 21.79 -6.18 -27.85
CA LEU A 609 23.11 -5.55 -27.92
C LEU A 609 24.16 -6.33 -27.13
N ILE A 610 23.85 -6.81 -25.93
CA ILE A 610 24.72 -7.67 -25.13
C ILE A 610 25.02 -8.99 -25.88
N GLU A 611 23.99 -9.63 -26.47
CA GLU A 611 24.18 -10.86 -27.26
C GLU A 611 25.04 -10.62 -28.50
N GLU A 612 24.86 -9.49 -29.16
CA GLU A 612 25.66 -9.09 -30.33
C GLU A 612 27.15 -8.97 -29.95
N CYS A 613 27.46 -8.28 -28.84
CA CYS A 613 28.83 -8.15 -28.37
C CYS A 613 29.47 -9.52 -28.07
N HIS A 614 28.70 -10.45 -27.47
CA HIS A 614 29.26 -11.78 -27.16
C HIS A 614 29.45 -12.71 -28.36
N ASN A 615 28.73 -12.45 -29.46
CA ASN A 615 28.83 -13.28 -30.68
C ASN A 615 29.79 -12.70 -31.76
N SER A 616 30.11 -11.41 -31.66
CA SER A 616 31.04 -10.73 -32.55
C SER A 616 32.45 -10.74 -31.99
N LYS A 617 33.47 -10.73 -32.87
CA LYS A 617 34.86 -10.90 -32.48
C LYS A 617 35.40 -9.73 -31.64
N ASP A 618 35.17 -8.49 -32.07
CA ASP A 618 35.83 -7.31 -31.52
C ASP A 618 34.85 -6.26 -31.05
N LYS A 619 33.57 -6.65 -30.72
CA LYS A 619 32.55 -5.73 -30.22
C LYS A 619 32.58 -5.67 -28.69
N SER A 620 32.63 -4.46 -28.18
CA SER A 620 32.47 -4.11 -26.78
C SER A 620 31.30 -3.18 -26.58
N LEU A 621 30.81 -3.07 -25.36
CA LEU A 621 29.73 -2.16 -25.01
C LEU A 621 29.88 -1.71 -23.56
N VAL A 622 29.80 -0.42 -23.34
CA VAL A 622 29.62 0.17 -22.01
C VAL A 622 28.17 0.58 -21.86
N MET A 623 27.54 0.14 -20.78
CA MET A 623 26.17 0.46 -20.44
C MET A 623 26.14 1.25 -19.15
N LEU A 624 25.47 2.39 -19.12
CA LEU A 624 25.38 3.28 -17.97
C LEU A 624 23.92 3.56 -17.64
N ALA A 625 23.46 3.10 -16.47
CA ALA A 625 22.12 3.40 -15.97
C ALA A 625 22.13 4.69 -15.16
N LEU A 626 21.36 5.68 -15.60
CA LEU A 626 21.16 6.95 -14.91
C LEU A 626 19.95 6.89 -14.00
N ASP A 627 20.05 7.41 -12.76
CA ASP A 627 18.93 7.56 -11.81
C ASP A 627 18.69 9.05 -11.59
N TRP A 628 17.55 9.55 -12.05
CA TRP A 628 17.17 10.94 -11.83
C TRP A 628 16.62 11.14 -10.41
N ALA A 629 17.11 12.17 -9.72
CA ALA A 629 16.69 12.47 -8.37
C ALA A 629 15.25 13.02 -8.32
N LYS A 630 14.29 12.18 -7.89
CA LYS A 630 12.88 12.58 -7.74
C LYS A 630 12.29 13.26 -9.00
N ALA A 631 12.57 12.74 -10.19
CA ALA A 631 12.32 13.36 -11.49
C ALA A 631 11.00 14.11 -11.64
N PHE A 632 9.85 13.47 -11.34
CA PHE A 632 8.52 14.11 -11.41
C PHE A 632 8.33 15.26 -10.41
N ASP A 633 9.01 15.19 -9.28
CA ASP A 633 8.88 16.17 -8.19
C ASP A 633 9.87 17.32 -8.29
N SER A 634 10.84 17.24 -9.24
CA SER A 634 11.95 18.19 -9.37
C SER A 634 11.74 19.23 -10.46
N ILE A 635 10.85 18.97 -11.43
CA ILE A 635 10.64 19.86 -12.57
C ILE A 635 10.10 21.22 -12.09
N ASP A 636 10.77 22.30 -12.49
CA ASP A 636 10.27 23.67 -12.35
C ASP A 636 9.08 23.87 -13.31
N PRO A 637 7.94 24.44 -12.87
CA PRO A 637 6.80 24.74 -13.74
C PRO A 637 7.16 25.65 -14.93
N GLU A 638 8.04 26.64 -14.78
CA GLU A 638 8.45 27.49 -15.89
C GLU A 638 9.37 26.75 -16.86
N CYS A 639 10.30 25.92 -16.36
CA CYS A 639 11.10 25.02 -17.22
C CYS A 639 10.22 24.02 -17.98
N LEU A 640 9.16 23.51 -17.35
CA LEU A 640 8.17 22.69 -18.04
C LEU A 640 7.55 23.45 -19.23
N ILE A 641 7.08 24.69 -19.01
CA ILE A 641 6.46 25.50 -20.06
C ILE A 641 7.45 25.81 -21.18
N GLN A 642 8.70 26.15 -20.85
CA GLN A 642 9.74 26.37 -21.85
C GLN A 642 10.07 25.11 -22.65
N ALA A 643 10.15 23.96 -22.01
CA ALA A 643 10.34 22.68 -22.70
C ALA A 643 9.17 22.35 -23.66
N LEU A 644 7.93 22.61 -23.25
CA LEU A 644 6.75 22.43 -24.09
C LEU A 644 6.69 23.42 -25.25
N HIS A 645 7.11 24.67 -25.02
CA HIS A 645 7.31 25.68 -26.10
C HIS A 645 8.41 25.23 -27.07
N ARG A 646 9.57 24.82 -26.55
CA ARG A 646 10.67 24.23 -27.35
C ARG A 646 10.22 23.02 -28.14
N PHE A 647 9.30 22.21 -27.58
CA PHE A 647 8.70 21.07 -28.28
C PHE A 647 7.78 21.52 -29.44
N GLY A 648 7.26 22.75 -29.41
CA GLY A 648 6.41 23.32 -30.46
C GLY A 648 4.91 23.32 -30.16
N LEU A 649 4.50 23.20 -28.89
CA LEU A 649 3.09 23.29 -28.53
C LEU A 649 2.53 24.70 -28.75
N PRO A 650 1.27 24.81 -29.25
CA PRO A 650 0.62 26.12 -29.45
C PRO A 650 0.52 26.92 -28.13
N SER A 651 0.62 28.23 -28.22
CA SER A 651 0.58 29.16 -27.08
C SER A 651 -0.63 28.96 -26.17
N HIS A 652 -1.79 28.64 -26.74
CA HIS A 652 -3.00 28.38 -25.98
C HIS A 652 -2.88 27.17 -25.03
N TYR A 653 -2.29 26.05 -25.50
CA TYR A 653 -1.99 24.89 -24.66
C TYR A 653 -1.01 25.25 -23.54
N LEU A 654 0.03 26.02 -23.87
CA LEU A 654 1.01 26.47 -22.88
C LEU A 654 0.37 27.30 -21.78
N GLN A 655 -0.57 28.20 -22.13
CA GLN A 655 -1.27 29.04 -21.18
C GLN A 655 -2.18 28.21 -20.24
N VAL A 656 -2.98 27.28 -20.77
CA VAL A 656 -3.82 26.39 -19.99
C VAL A 656 -2.97 25.53 -19.03
N ILE A 657 -1.87 24.94 -19.55
CA ILE A 657 -0.97 24.11 -18.73
C ILE A 657 -0.28 24.97 -17.65
N ARG A 658 0.18 26.16 -17.98
CA ARG A 658 0.79 27.10 -17.00
C ARG A 658 -0.19 27.37 -15.86
N ASN A 659 -1.44 27.69 -16.17
CA ASN A 659 -2.46 27.99 -15.16
C ASN A 659 -2.79 26.76 -14.27
N ILE A 660 -2.72 25.54 -14.80
CA ILE A 660 -2.85 24.31 -13.99
C ILE A 660 -1.72 24.18 -12.96
N TYR A 661 -0.50 24.59 -13.30
CA TYR A 661 0.67 24.39 -12.44
C TYR A 661 1.05 25.62 -11.58
N THR A 662 0.37 26.74 -11.74
CA THR A 662 0.60 27.96 -10.93
C THR A 662 -0.24 27.94 -9.65
N GLY A 663 0.34 28.42 -8.53
CA GLY A 663 -0.40 28.63 -7.27
C GLY A 663 -0.93 27.36 -6.60
N ARG A 664 -0.28 26.22 -6.81
CA ARG A 664 -0.73 24.94 -6.25
C ARG A 664 -0.51 24.86 -4.76
N VAL A 665 -1.52 24.29 -4.06
CA VAL A 665 -1.48 23.99 -2.64
C VAL A 665 -1.91 22.54 -2.38
N PHE A 666 -1.47 21.99 -1.25
CA PHE A 666 -1.80 20.61 -0.92
C PHE A 666 -1.99 20.41 0.59
N LYS A 667 -2.72 19.34 0.92
CA LYS A 667 -2.84 18.79 2.27
C LYS A 667 -2.46 17.32 2.24
N VAL A 668 -1.69 16.87 3.23
CA VAL A 668 -1.38 15.44 3.40
C VAL A 668 -2.44 14.78 4.26
N SER A 669 -2.97 13.66 3.78
CA SER A 669 -3.88 12.80 4.56
C SER A 669 -3.14 11.52 4.96
N ASP A 670 -2.91 11.33 6.28
CA ASP A 670 -2.19 10.19 6.82
C ASP A 670 -2.85 9.69 8.12
N HIS A 671 -3.12 8.38 8.21
CA HIS A 671 -3.75 7.72 9.38
C HIS A 671 -5.03 8.40 9.90
N GLY A 672 -5.82 9.04 9.03
CA GLY A 672 -7.07 9.72 9.39
C GLY A 672 -6.89 11.14 9.94
N HIS A 673 -5.69 11.69 9.87
CA HIS A 673 -5.37 13.08 10.13
C HIS A 673 -5.04 13.80 8.84
N GLU A 674 -5.35 15.09 8.76
CA GLU A 674 -4.98 15.96 7.65
C GLU A 674 -4.03 17.04 8.15
N SER A 675 -3.05 17.39 7.31
CA SER A 675 -2.13 18.50 7.59
C SER A 675 -2.83 19.85 7.40
N GLN A 676 -2.16 20.92 7.83
CA GLN A 676 -2.43 22.27 7.33
C GLN A 676 -2.17 22.32 5.82
N GLU A 677 -2.62 23.40 5.17
CA GLU A 677 -2.37 23.66 3.76
C GLU A 677 -0.93 24.11 3.55
N HIS A 678 -0.25 23.55 2.55
CA HIS A 678 1.14 23.80 2.19
C HIS A 678 1.24 24.14 0.71
N HIS A 679 2.29 24.87 0.30
CA HIS A 679 2.52 25.20 -1.09
C HIS A 679 3.32 24.14 -1.84
N GLN A 680 2.95 23.89 -3.10
CA GLN A 680 3.72 23.07 -4.03
C GLN A 680 4.33 23.95 -5.10
N TYR A 681 5.60 24.30 -4.95
CA TYR A 681 6.31 25.19 -5.88
C TYR A 681 6.81 24.42 -7.10
N PHE A 682 7.39 23.26 -6.91
CA PHE A 682 8.03 22.45 -7.94
C PHE A 682 7.29 21.12 -8.18
N GLY A 683 7.70 20.43 -9.25
CA GLY A 683 7.20 19.11 -9.63
C GLY A 683 5.89 19.14 -10.42
N ILE A 684 5.62 18.03 -11.07
CA ILE A 684 4.35 17.77 -11.77
C ILE A 684 3.51 16.75 -10.99
N SER A 685 2.18 16.89 -11.07
CA SER A 685 1.26 16.13 -10.22
C SER A 685 1.28 14.62 -10.51
N GLN A 686 1.75 13.83 -9.54
CA GLN A 686 1.68 12.37 -9.61
C GLN A 686 0.23 11.90 -9.36
N GLY A 687 -0.55 11.75 -10.44
CA GLY A 687 -1.97 11.37 -10.40
C GLY A 687 -2.82 12.02 -11.49
N CYS A 688 -2.25 12.97 -12.21
CA CYS A 688 -2.82 13.58 -13.41
C CYS A 688 -2.64 12.67 -14.63
N PRO A 689 -3.63 12.50 -15.51
CA PRO A 689 -3.48 11.74 -16.75
C PRO A 689 -2.50 12.37 -17.74
N LEU A 690 -2.39 13.69 -17.77
CA LEU A 690 -1.57 14.46 -18.69
C LEU A 690 -0.09 14.51 -18.25
N SER A 691 0.21 14.63 -16.94
CA SER A 691 1.56 14.81 -16.41
C SER A 691 2.60 13.80 -16.94
N PRO A 692 2.31 12.49 -17.05
CA PRO A 692 3.30 11.55 -17.57
C PRO A 692 3.69 11.81 -19.03
N PHE A 693 2.74 12.32 -19.84
CA PHE A 693 2.99 12.65 -21.24
C PHE A 693 3.80 13.94 -21.36
N LEU A 694 3.50 14.95 -20.54
CA LEU A 694 4.31 16.18 -20.47
C LEU A 694 5.75 15.87 -20.05
N PHE A 695 5.94 14.95 -19.10
CA PHE A 695 7.26 14.52 -18.65
C PHE A 695 8.10 13.93 -19.80
N VAL A 696 7.54 13.04 -20.61
CA VAL A 696 8.29 12.44 -21.73
C VAL A 696 8.57 13.44 -22.84
N MET A 697 7.77 14.50 -22.97
CA MET A 697 8.07 15.62 -23.85
C MET A 697 9.30 16.41 -23.34
N VAL A 698 9.38 16.69 -22.04
CA VAL A 698 10.57 17.31 -21.42
C VAL A 698 11.80 16.45 -21.65
N MET A 699 11.73 15.14 -21.43
CA MET A 699 12.83 14.21 -21.67
C MET A 699 13.25 14.19 -23.14
N THR A 700 12.30 14.35 -24.08
CA THR A 700 12.60 14.44 -25.52
C THR A 700 13.44 15.68 -25.81
N ILE A 701 13.05 16.84 -25.29
CA ILE A 701 13.77 18.10 -25.48
C ILE A 701 15.15 18.03 -24.82
N LEU A 702 15.23 17.50 -23.60
CA LEU A 702 16.50 17.31 -22.90
C LEU A 702 17.50 16.51 -23.75
N LEU A 703 17.07 15.39 -24.33
CA LEU A 703 17.93 14.54 -25.13
C LEU A 703 18.33 15.19 -26.45
N HIS A 704 17.42 15.94 -27.12
CA HIS A 704 17.76 16.76 -28.28
C HIS A 704 18.84 17.79 -27.94
N ASP A 705 18.63 18.56 -26.89
CA ASP A 705 19.57 19.61 -26.49
C ASP A 705 20.91 19.04 -26.02
N ALA A 706 20.90 17.86 -25.39
CA ALA A 706 22.13 17.18 -25.00
C ALA A 706 22.92 16.66 -26.22
N ASN A 707 22.25 16.14 -27.24
CA ASN A 707 22.90 15.73 -28.48
C ASN A 707 23.42 16.92 -29.27
N ASP A 708 22.68 18.03 -29.35
CA ASP A 708 23.15 19.28 -29.94
C ASP A 708 24.41 19.79 -29.26
N LEU A 709 24.44 19.72 -27.91
CA LEU A 709 25.58 20.13 -27.11
C LEU A 709 26.79 19.23 -27.39
N LEU A 710 26.58 17.91 -27.43
CA LEU A 710 27.61 16.90 -27.72
C LEU A 710 28.26 17.13 -29.11
N LEU A 711 27.42 17.37 -30.12
CA LEU A 711 27.89 17.60 -31.48
C LEU A 711 28.59 18.96 -31.63
N ASN A 712 27.95 20.05 -31.16
CA ASN A 712 28.43 21.40 -31.44
C ASN A 712 29.62 21.82 -30.57
N GLN A 713 29.71 21.35 -29.32
CA GLN A 713 30.82 21.72 -28.41
C GLN A 713 31.98 20.71 -28.43
N HIS A 714 31.68 19.42 -28.61
CA HIS A 714 32.66 18.35 -28.51
C HIS A 714 32.98 17.65 -29.83
N GLY A 715 32.20 17.94 -30.90
CA GLY A 715 32.40 17.33 -32.23
C GLY A 715 32.14 15.80 -32.23
N ILE A 716 31.44 15.28 -31.21
CA ILE A 716 31.21 13.85 -31.04
C ILE A 716 29.87 13.48 -31.68
N GLN A 717 29.89 12.54 -32.59
CA GLN A 717 28.70 11.93 -33.18
C GLN A 717 28.61 10.45 -32.78
N LEU A 718 27.50 10.10 -32.11
CA LEU A 718 27.26 8.73 -31.64
C LEU A 718 26.52 7.93 -32.73
N ASN A 719 27.20 7.17 -33.56
CA ASN A 719 26.58 6.52 -34.73
C ASN A 719 26.96 5.04 -34.92
N LYS A 720 27.61 4.43 -33.91
CA LYS A 720 28.11 3.05 -34.06
C LYS A 720 27.13 1.96 -33.66
N LEU A 721 26.07 2.32 -32.91
CA LEU A 721 25.04 1.41 -32.42
C LEU A 721 23.69 1.71 -33.07
N SER A 722 22.74 0.78 -32.98
CA SER A 722 21.36 0.97 -33.41
C SER A 722 20.65 2.06 -32.59
N CYS A 723 21.12 2.31 -31.36
CA CYS A 723 20.72 3.40 -30.50
C CYS A 723 21.77 3.60 -29.40
N ASN A 724 21.90 4.81 -28.89
CA ASN A 724 22.85 5.19 -27.85
C ASN A 724 22.20 5.37 -26.46
N GLU A 725 20.87 5.37 -26.42
CA GLU A 725 20.11 5.42 -25.19
C GLU A 725 18.81 4.62 -25.31
N LEU A 726 18.35 4.11 -24.16
CA LEU A 726 17.03 3.51 -23.98
C LEU A 726 16.35 4.20 -22.82
N VAL A 727 15.21 4.81 -23.07
CA VAL A 727 14.51 5.64 -22.09
C VAL A 727 13.14 5.04 -21.76
N TYR A 728 12.83 4.94 -20.49
CA TYR A 728 11.51 4.57 -20.01
C TYR A 728 11.04 5.54 -18.92
N ALA A 729 10.38 6.58 -19.34
CA ALA A 729 10.08 7.75 -18.50
C ALA A 729 11.36 8.41 -17.99
N ASP A 730 11.65 8.29 -16.69
CA ASP A 730 12.86 8.74 -16.01
C ASP A 730 14.01 7.70 -16.04
N ASP A 731 13.70 6.42 -16.16
CA ASP A 731 14.75 5.38 -16.25
C ASP A 731 15.50 5.49 -17.60
N THR A 732 16.74 5.97 -17.57
CA THR A 732 17.59 6.20 -18.74
C THR A 732 18.80 5.25 -18.71
N LEU A 733 19.02 4.50 -19.80
CA LEU A 733 20.17 3.62 -19.99
C LEU A 733 20.94 4.09 -21.20
N LEU A 734 22.16 4.59 -21.00
CA LEU A 734 23.07 4.98 -22.07
C LEU A 734 23.91 3.80 -22.54
N LEU A 735 24.25 3.79 -23.83
CA LEU A 735 24.87 2.69 -24.53
C LEU A 735 25.95 3.24 -25.47
N GLU A 736 27.20 2.86 -25.31
CA GLU A 736 28.27 3.29 -26.23
C GLU A 736 29.44 2.27 -26.24
N ILE A 737 30.18 2.28 -27.34
CA ILE A 737 31.38 1.44 -27.51
C ILE A 737 32.62 2.11 -26.89
N ASP A 738 32.72 3.43 -27.04
CA ASP A 738 33.83 4.24 -26.49
C ASP A 738 33.42 4.88 -25.17
N ALA A 739 34.08 4.50 -24.09
CA ALA A 739 33.79 5.03 -22.75
C ALA A 739 34.03 6.55 -22.65
N ARG A 740 34.94 7.13 -23.42
CA ARG A 740 35.17 8.58 -23.40
C ARG A 740 34.01 9.35 -24.04
N HIS A 741 33.47 8.85 -25.15
CA HIS A 741 32.25 9.43 -25.73
C HIS A 741 31.06 9.32 -24.78
N LEU A 742 30.95 8.18 -24.08
CA LEU A 742 29.89 8.00 -23.10
C LEU A 742 30.02 8.94 -21.90
N GLN A 743 31.25 9.20 -21.43
CA GLN A 743 31.54 10.16 -20.37
C GLN A 743 31.04 11.57 -20.74
N VAL A 744 31.47 12.06 -21.90
CA VAL A 744 31.07 13.39 -22.40
C VAL A 744 29.55 13.45 -22.63
N TYR A 745 28.95 12.40 -23.15
CA TYR A 745 27.50 12.36 -23.37
C TYR A 745 26.72 12.40 -22.04
N MET A 746 27.17 11.66 -21.04
CA MET A 746 26.59 11.71 -19.69
C MET A 746 26.67 13.12 -19.10
N GLU A 747 27.84 13.80 -19.24
CA GLU A 747 28.04 15.16 -18.77
C GLU A 747 27.13 16.16 -19.50
N CYS A 748 26.97 16.03 -20.80
CA CYS A 748 26.02 16.83 -21.59
C CYS A 748 24.59 16.63 -21.11
N ILE A 749 24.18 15.37 -20.86
CA ILE A 749 22.84 15.05 -20.34
C ILE A 749 22.65 15.64 -18.92
N ALA A 750 23.64 15.55 -18.05
CA ALA A 750 23.58 16.12 -16.70
C ALA A 750 23.48 17.64 -16.74
N LYS A 751 24.27 18.31 -17.58
CA LYS A 751 24.26 19.76 -17.75
C LYS A 751 22.94 20.27 -18.29
N VAL A 752 22.43 19.69 -19.38
CA VAL A 752 21.13 20.05 -19.96
C VAL A 752 19.99 19.69 -19.02
N GLY A 753 20.10 18.55 -18.31
CA GLY A 753 19.11 18.16 -17.29
C GLY A 753 18.90 19.24 -16.25
N HIS A 754 19.98 19.86 -15.80
CA HIS A 754 19.93 20.96 -14.84
C HIS A 754 19.17 22.19 -15.37
N GLU A 755 19.24 22.49 -16.67
CA GLU A 755 18.47 23.57 -17.31
C GLU A 755 16.94 23.32 -17.21
N TYR A 756 16.51 22.06 -17.12
CA TYR A 756 15.11 21.65 -16.99
C TYR A 756 14.69 21.29 -15.57
N GLY A 757 15.54 21.59 -14.58
CA GLY A 757 15.29 21.30 -13.16
C GLY A 757 15.49 19.85 -12.76
N LEU A 758 16.14 19.04 -13.60
CA LEU A 758 16.46 17.64 -13.34
C LEU A 758 17.92 17.47 -12.93
N SER A 759 18.18 16.68 -11.91
CA SER A 759 19.53 16.34 -11.46
C SER A 759 19.71 14.83 -11.33
N LEU A 760 20.92 14.35 -11.62
CA LEU A 760 21.25 12.93 -11.48
C LEU A 760 21.54 12.60 -10.01
N ASN A 761 21.17 11.39 -9.61
CA ASN A 761 21.55 10.82 -8.32
C ASN A 761 22.81 9.97 -8.50
N TRP A 762 23.97 10.62 -8.42
CA TRP A 762 25.27 10.03 -8.71
C TRP A 762 25.57 8.77 -7.89
N SER A 763 25.07 8.69 -6.64
CA SER A 763 25.26 7.50 -5.79
C SER A 763 24.54 6.25 -6.28
N LYS A 764 23.63 6.38 -7.25
CA LYS A 764 22.84 5.29 -7.83
C LYS A 764 23.12 5.06 -9.31
N VAL A 765 23.97 5.88 -9.92
CA VAL A 765 24.42 5.63 -11.29
C VAL A 765 25.25 4.36 -11.28
N GLU A 766 24.96 3.43 -12.19
CA GLU A 766 25.60 2.10 -12.25
C GLU A 766 26.09 1.82 -13.68
N GLN A 767 27.30 1.24 -13.78
CA GLN A 767 27.93 0.88 -15.05
C GLN A 767 28.02 -0.64 -15.20
N ILE A 768 27.86 -1.15 -16.44
CA ILE A 768 28.24 -2.51 -16.85
C ILE A 768 29.17 -2.42 -18.05
N ASN A 769 30.22 -3.20 -18.01
CA ASN A 769 31.16 -3.38 -19.11
C ASN A 769 30.98 -4.76 -19.77
N VAL A 770 30.70 -4.80 -21.08
CA VAL A 770 30.52 -6.04 -21.84
C VAL A 770 31.72 -6.19 -22.81
N ASN A 771 32.50 -7.25 -22.66
CA ASN A 771 33.72 -7.51 -23.42
C ASN A 771 34.78 -6.40 -23.36
N CYS A 772 34.73 -5.51 -22.40
CA CYS A 772 35.74 -4.52 -22.13
C CYS A 772 36.11 -4.60 -20.64
N GLN A 773 37.42 -4.58 -20.35
CA GLN A 773 37.95 -4.52 -18.98
C GLN A 773 38.58 -3.13 -18.78
N ASP A 774 38.63 -2.68 -17.53
CA ASP A 774 39.29 -1.45 -17.10
C ASP A 774 38.78 -0.13 -17.72
N MET A 775 37.53 -0.12 -18.18
CA MET A 775 36.86 1.12 -18.58
C MET A 775 36.02 1.66 -17.38
N HIS A 776 36.43 2.83 -16.90
CA HIS A 776 35.76 3.51 -15.79
C HIS A 776 35.22 4.86 -16.25
N LEU A 777 34.03 5.17 -15.77
CA LEU A 777 33.40 6.50 -15.90
C LEU A 777 33.48 7.19 -14.53
N TYR A 778 33.40 8.53 -14.55
CA TYR A 778 33.59 9.37 -13.38
C TYR A 778 32.35 10.24 -13.16
N ASP A 779 32.04 10.50 -11.91
CA ASP A 779 31.07 11.50 -11.55
C ASP A 779 31.71 12.92 -11.52
N PRO A 780 30.95 14.00 -11.31
CA PRO A 780 31.51 15.36 -11.30
C PRO A 780 32.55 15.66 -10.22
N ASP A 781 32.65 14.78 -9.20
CA ASP A 781 33.63 14.87 -8.11
C ASP A 781 34.85 14.00 -8.38
N ASP A 782 35.06 13.55 -9.63
CA ASP A 782 36.12 12.63 -10.08
C ASP A 782 36.10 11.27 -9.38
N ALA A 783 34.99 10.86 -8.77
CA ALA A 783 34.83 9.54 -8.17
C ALA A 783 34.40 8.50 -9.21
N HIS A 784 34.96 7.29 -9.11
CA HIS A 784 34.62 6.19 -10.01
C HIS A 784 33.15 5.79 -9.90
N ILE A 785 32.42 5.77 -11.01
CA ILE A 785 31.08 5.18 -11.09
C ILE A 785 31.18 3.68 -10.86
N THR A 786 30.29 3.13 -10.04
CA THR A 786 30.32 1.71 -9.65
C THR A 786 30.11 0.78 -10.84
N VAL A 787 31.15 0.03 -11.22
CA VAL A 787 31.06 -1.02 -12.24
C VAL A 787 30.50 -2.30 -11.62
N LYS A 788 29.45 -2.85 -12.20
CA LYS A 788 28.78 -4.08 -11.75
C LYS A 788 28.83 -5.19 -12.78
N ALA A 789 28.90 -6.45 -12.33
CA ALA A 789 28.74 -7.62 -13.18
C ALA A 789 27.29 -7.78 -13.68
N ALA A 790 26.32 -7.26 -12.94
CA ALA A 790 24.89 -7.23 -13.32
C ALA A 790 24.17 -6.05 -12.69
N MET A 791 23.26 -5.41 -13.45
CA MET A 791 22.40 -4.33 -12.98
C MET A 791 20.93 -4.65 -13.16
N LYS A 792 20.08 -3.95 -12.42
CA LYS A 792 18.62 -4.02 -12.60
C LYS A 792 18.15 -2.90 -13.54
N TYR A 793 17.62 -3.29 -14.67
CA TYR A 793 16.99 -2.35 -15.62
C TYR A 793 15.53 -2.73 -15.84
N LEU A 794 14.61 -1.80 -15.60
CA LEU A 794 13.15 -1.98 -15.70
C LEU A 794 12.63 -3.28 -15.04
N GLY A 795 13.24 -3.65 -13.91
CA GLY A 795 12.88 -4.86 -13.18
C GLY A 795 13.45 -6.17 -13.72
N ALA A 796 14.15 -6.19 -14.84
CA ALA A 796 14.97 -7.31 -15.32
C ALA A 796 16.41 -7.18 -14.81
N SER A 797 17.16 -8.29 -14.83
CA SER A 797 18.59 -8.28 -14.59
C SER A 797 19.33 -8.35 -15.94
N LEU A 798 20.21 -7.37 -16.19
CA LEU A 798 21.16 -7.37 -17.30
C LEU A 798 22.52 -7.75 -16.73
N SER A 799 23.17 -8.74 -17.33
CA SER A 799 24.48 -9.25 -16.88
C SER A 799 25.55 -9.00 -17.94
N SER A 800 26.76 -8.59 -17.52
CA SER A 800 27.89 -8.34 -18.42
C SER A 800 28.30 -9.56 -19.22
N ASP A 801 28.10 -10.76 -18.69
CA ASP A 801 28.39 -12.05 -19.34
C ASP A 801 27.27 -12.54 -20.27
N GLY A 802 26.14 -11.83 -20.32
CA GLY A 802 24.95 -12.18 -21.12
C GLY A 802 24.23 -13.45 -20.66
N HIS A 803 24.58 -14.01 -19.50
CA HIS A 803 23.93 -15.20 -18.96
C HIS A 803 22.59 -14.86 -18.28
N ILE A 804 21.60 -15.74 -18.44
CA ILE A 804 20.21 -15.53 -17.96
C ILE A 804 19.90 -16.30 -16.67
N GLU A 805 20.85 -17.12 -16.17
CA GLU A 805 20.65 -18.00 -15.02
C GLU A 805 20.26 -17.24 -13.76
N ALA A 806 20.91 -16.12 -13.48
CA ALA A 806 20.63 -15.26 -12.31
C ALA A 806 19.22 -14.68 -12.37
N GLU A 807 18.79 -14.20 -13.55
CA GLU A 807 17.43 -13.71 -13.77
C GLU A 807 16.39 -14.81 -13.54
N VAL A 808 16.58 -15.99 -14.11
CA VAL A 808 15.65 -17.13 -13.92
C VAL A 808 15.57 -17.52 -12.45
N ALA A 809 16.70 -17.54 -11.73
CA ALA A 809 16.72 -17.85 -10.30
C ALA A 809 15.95 -16.79 -9.49
N GLN A 810 16.14 -15.51 -9.80
CA GLN A 810 15.39 -14.40 -9.18
C GLN A 810 13.89 -14.51 -9.45
N ARG A 811 13.47 -14.80 -10.70
CA ARG A 811 12.05 -14.96 -11.08
C ARG A 811 11.40 -16.14 -10.35
N LEU A 812 12.09 -17.25 -10.26
CA LEU A 812 11.64 -18.41 -9.47
C LEU A 812 11.46 -18.07 -7.99
N GLY A 813 12.39 -17.32 -7.40
CA GLY A 813 12.29 -16.82 -6.02
C GLY A 813 11.07 -15.91 -5.82
N CYS A 814 10.88 -14.92 -6.70
CA CYS A 814 9.74 -14.02 -6.66
C CYS A 814 8.40 -14.76 -6.83
N ALA A 815 8.34 -15.71 -7.76
CA ALA A 815 7.14 -16.51 -7.99
C ALA A 815 6.83 -17.45 -6.81
N ALA A 816 7.85 -18.03 -6.19
CA ALA A 816 7.71 -18.88 -5.01
C ALA A 816 7.17 -18.08 -3.81
N GLN A 817 7.67 -16.87 -3.58
CA GLN A 817 7.15 -15.98 -2.54
C GLN A 817 5.68 -15.62 -2.79
N GLU A 818 5.32 -15.29 -4.05
CA GLU A 818 3.93 -14.98 -4.40
C GLU A 818 3.02 -16.18 -4.21
N PHE A 819 3.46 -17.37 -4.61
CA PHE A 819 2.72 -18.62 -4.41
C PHE A 819 2.50 -18.89 -2.90
N LYS A 820 3.51 -18.67 -2.06
CA LYS A 820 3.43 -18.81 -0.60
C LYS A 820 2.43 -17.82 0.03
N LYS A 821 2.39 -16.56 -0.43
CA LYS A 821 1.41 -15.56 0.04
C LYS A 821 -0.03 -16.02 -0.16
N LEU A 822 -0.30 -16.72 -1.25
CA LEU A 822 -1.61 -17.23 -1.63
C LEU A 822 -1.95 -18.62 -1.06
N LYS A 823 -1.13 -19.17 -0.13
CA LYS A 823 -1.31 -20.51 0.46
C LYS A 823 -2.72 -20.74 0.99
N ARG A 824 -3.38 -19.74 1.55
CA ARG A 824 -4.77 -19.85 2.05
C ARG A 824 -5.76 -20.16 0.92
N ILE A 825 -5.55 -19.62 -0.27
CA ILE A 825 -6.38 -19.87 -1.46
C ILE A 825 -6.17 -21.31 -1.94
N TRP A 826 -4.91 -21.77 -2.03
CA TRP A 826 -4.61 -23.12 -2.50
C TRP A 826 -5.21 -24.20 -1.59
N ASN A 827 -5.19 -23.98 -0.29
CA ASN A 827 -5.68 -24.93 0.70
C ASN A 827 -7.21 -24.89 0.91
N HIS A 828 -7.91 -23.91 0.36
CA HIS A 828 -9.34 -23.74 0.57
C HIS A 828 -10.14 -24.80 -0.21
N CYS A 829 -11.00 -25.57 0.49
CA CYS A 829 -11.74 -26.68 -0.11
C CYS A 829 -12.85 -26.22 -1.09
N ASN A 830 -13.49 -25.08 -0.81
CA ASN A 830 -14.67 -24.62 -1.55
C ASN A 830 -14.35 -23.79 -2.81
N ILE A 831 -13.06 -23.52 -3.09
CA ILE A 831 -12.66 -22.83 -4.32
C ILE A 831 -12.38 -23.86 -5.40
N SER A 832 -13.04 -23.70 -6.56
CA SER A 832 -12.84 -24.62 -7.67
C SER A 832 -11.39 -24.65 -8.15
N THR A 833 -10.91 -25.80 -8.56
CA THR A 833 -9.56 -25.99 -9.10
C THR A 833 -9.31 -25.09 -10.31
N LYS A 834 -10.31 -24.91 -11.18
CA LYS A 834 -10.26 -24.00 -12.34
C LYS A 834 -10.00 -22.56 -11.91
N PHE A 835 -10.67 -22.07 -10.87
CA PHE A 835 -10.49 -20.70 -10.39
C PHE A 835 -9.14 -20.52 -9.69
N LYS A 836 -8.68 -21.50 -8.91
CA LYS A 836 -7.32 -21.52 -8.36
C LYS A 836 -6.26 -21.42 -9.46
N PHE A 837 -6.46 -22.14 -10.55
CA PHE A 837 -5.57 -22.08 -11.70
C PHE A 837 -5.56 -20.69 -12.36
N THR A 838 -6.72 -20.05 -12.53
CA THR A 838 -6.79 -18.67 -13.05
C THR A 838 -6.00 -17.69 -12.18
N ILE A 839 -6.16 -17.78 -10.85
CA ILE A 839 -5.40 -16.95 -9.90
C ILE A 839 -3.89 -17.25 -10.00
N PHE A 840 -3.53 -18.52 -10.09
CA PHE A 840 -2.14 -18.94 -10.23
C PHE A 840 -1.50 -18.39 -11.51
N MET A 841 -2.17 -18.50 -12.64
CA MET A 841 -1.72 -17.97 -13.92
C MET A 841 -1.57 -16.43 -13.87
N ALA A 842 -2.52 -15.74 -13.28
CA ALA A 842 -2.52 -14.27 -13.23
C ALA A 842 -1.52 -13.69 -12.20
N CYS A 843 -1.32 -14.33 -11.05
CA CYS A 843 -0.52 -13.77 -9.96
C CYS A 843 0.91 -14.30 -9.91
N VAL A 844 1.09 -15.60 -10.17
CA VAL A 844 2.38 -16.27 -10.00
C VAL A 844 3.12 -16.39 -11.34
N VAL A 845 2.45 -16.92 -12.37
CA VAL A 845 3.06 -17.18 -13.67
C VAL A 845 3.46 -15.89 -14.39
N GLN A 846 2.65 -14.82 -14.28
CA GLN A 846 3.02 -13.52 -14.86
C GLN A 846 4.30 -12.94 -14.26
N LYS A 847 4.51 -13.11 -12.95
CA LYS A 847 5.76 -12.71 -12.29
C LYS A 847 6.95 -13.58 -12.71
N LEU A 848 6.70 -14.88 -12.88
CA LEU A 848 7.74 -15.83 -13.27
C LEU A 848 8.24 -15.56 -14.68
N LEU A 849 7.34 -15.33 -15.62
CA LEU A 849 7.69 -15.15 -17.03
C LEU A 849 8.03 -13.69 -17.42
N TYR A 850 7.98 -12.73 -16.49
CA TYR A 850 8.30 -11.34 -16.78
C TYR A 850 9.72 -11.22 -17.34
N SER A 851 9.88 -10.56 -18.45
CA SER A 851 11.11 -10.32 -19.21
C SER A 851 11.76 -11.57 -19.87
N LEU A 852 11.30 -12.79 -19.59
CA LEU A 852 11.92 -14.00 -20.15
C LEU A 852 11.62 -14.22 -21.63
N GLU A 853 10.57 -13.57 -22.16
CA GLU A 853 10.26 -13.61 -23.61
C GLU A 853 11.35 -12.99 -24.48
N SER A 854 12.15 -12.07 -23.93
CA SER A 854 13.26 -11.41 -24.61
C SER A 854 14.60 -12.19 -24.53
N ALA A 855 14.62 -13.36 -23.90
CA ALA A 855 15.81 -14.16 -23.69
C ALA A 855 15.68 -15.56 -24.27
N TRP A 856 16.78 -16.15 -24.76
CA TRP A 856 16.84 -17.55 -25.07
C TRP A 856 17.26 -18.36 -23.82
N LEU A 857 16.49 -19.41 -23.51
CA LEU A 857 16.75 -20.29 -22.38
C LEU A 857 17.22 -21.66 -22.84
N ASN A 858 18.26 -22.19 -22.21
CA ASN A 858 18.72 -23.57 -22.46
C ASN A 858 17.72 -24.60 -21.86
N LYS A 859 17.87 -25.87 -22.29
CA LYS A 859 16.98 -26.96 -21.85
C LYS A 859 16.93 -27.11 -20.33
N ALA A 860 18.07 -26.93 -19.63
CA ALA A 860 18.12 -27.07 -18.18
C ALA A 860 17.27 -25.99 -17.46
N LEU A 861 17.31 -24.75 -17.93
CA LEU A 861 16.51 -23.67 -17.40
C LEU A 861 15.03 -23.86 -17.68
N LEU A 862 14.66 -24.32 -18.89
CA LEU A 862 13.29 -24.68 -19.24
C LEU A 862 12.75 -25.79 -18.31
N HIS A 863 13.55 -26.82 -18.05
CA HIS A 863 13.17 -27.89 -17.10
C HIS A 863 13.00 -27.35 -15.66
N LYS A 864 13.81 -26.39 -15.22
CA LYS A 864 13.62 -25.75 -13.90
C LYS A 864 12.29 -25.01 -13.82
N LEU A 865 11.90 -24.28 -14.88
CA LEU A 865 10.61 -23.61 -14.97
C LEU A 865 9.44 -24.60 -14.95
N ASP A 866 9.51 -25.66 -15.77
CA ASP A 866 8.46 -26.69 -15.85
C ASP A 866 8.34 -27.45 -14.53
N GLY A 867 9.45 -27.75 -13.87
CA GLY A 867 9.49 -28.39 -12.55
C GLY A 867 8.82 -27.54 -11.46
N PHE A 868 9.09 -26.23 -11.44
CA PHE A 868 8.42 -25.30 -10.53
C PHE A 868 6.92 -25.24 -10.80
N PHE A 869 6.53 -25.12 -12.05
CA PHE A 869 5.12 -25.03 -12.48
C PHE A 869 4.35 -26.29 -12.04
N ALA A 870 4.86 -27.48 -12.37
CA ALA A 870 4.25 -28.75 -11.99
C ALA A 870 4.15 -28.93 -10.46
N ARG A 871 5.18 -28.50 -9.70
CA ARG A 871 5.18 -28.53 -8.23
C ARG A 871 4.06 -27.67 -7.65
N CYS A 872 3.88 -26.45 -8.15
CA CYS A 872 2.80 -25.58 -7.72
C CYS A 872 1.42 -26.17 -8.03
N LEU A 873 1.23 -26.73 -9.22
CA LEU A 873 -0.02 -27.37 -9.62
C LEU A 873 -0.34 -28.61 -8.78
N ARG A 874 0.68 -29.41 -8.41
CA ARG A 874 0.52 -30.54 -7.47
C ARG A 874 0.00 -30.06 -6.12
N GLN A 875 0.55 -28.98 -5.58
CA GLN A 875 0.09 -28.42 -4.31
C GLN A 875 -1.36 -27.92 -4.40
N ILE A 876 -1.77 -27.33 -5.52
CA ILE A 876 -3.16 -26.91 -5.75
C ILE A 876 -4.10 -28.12 -5.78
N LEU A 877 -3.69 -29.23 -6.40
CA LEU A 877 -4.45 -30.50 -6.46
C LEU A 877 -4.34 -31.35 -5.19
N LYS A 878 -3.47 -30.95 -4.23
CA LYS A 878 -3.13 -31.73 -3.02
C LYS A 878 -2.52 -33.12 -3.34
N ILE A 879 -1.78 -33.21 -4.45
CA ILE A 879 -1.02 -34.39 -4.85
C ILE A 879 0.39 -34.32 -4.27
N SER A 880 0.85 -35.35 -3.59
CA SER A 880 2.20 -35.45 -3.05
C SER A 880 3.26 -35.43 -4.17
N HIS A 881 4.54 -35.28 -3.79
CA HIS A 881 5.66 -35.31 -4.74
C HIS A 881 5.62 -36.58 -5.60
N SER A 882 6.15 -36.50 -6.84
CA SER A 882 6.05 -37.60 -7.83
C SER A 882 6.68 -38.91 -7.36
N TYR A 883 7.74 -38.86 -6.58
CA TYR A 883 8.39 -40.06 -6.03
C TYR A 883 7.54 -40.76 -4.96
N ILE A 884 6.61 -40.04 -4.31
CA ILE A 884 5.67 -40.63 -3.33
C ILE A 884 4.38 -41.05 -4.02
N SER A 885 3.76 -40.16 -4.79
CA SER A 885 2.44 -40.35 -5.38
C SER A 885 2.44 -41.22 -6.64
N ARG A 886 3.60 -41.43 -7.28
CA ARG A 886 3.78 -42.05 -8.60
C ARG A 886 2.97 -41.40 -9.73
N VAL A 887 2.38 -40.22 -9.50
CA VAL A 887 1.64 -39.45 -10.50
C VAL A 887 2.63 -38.66 -11.37
N SER A 888 2.50 -38.75 -12.71
CA SER A 888 3.38 -38.02 -13.63
C SER A 888 3.03 -36.50 -13.70
N ASN A 889 4.00 -35.67 -14.08
CA ASN A 889 3.74 -34.23 -14.35
C ASN A 889 2.78 -34.04 -15.52
N LYS A 890 2.81 -34.94 -16.52
CA LYS A 890 1.89 -34.92 -17.66
C LYS A 890 0.43 -35.05 -17.19
N TYR A 891 0.15 -35.98 -16.28
CA TYR A 891 -1.17 -36.14 -15.69
C TYR A 891 -1.62 -34.86 -14.94
N VAL A 892 -0.71 -34.24 -14.14
CA VAL A 892 -1.01 -33.01 -13.41
C VAL A 892 -1.40 -31.88 -14.35
N LEU A 893 -0.68 -31.71 -15.45
CA LEU A 893 -0.98 -30.70 -16.47
C LEU A 893 -2.32 -30.96 -17.16
N GLN A 894 -2.63 -32.23 -17.47
CA GLN A 894 -3.91 -32.64 -18.07
C GLN A 894 -5.12 -32.27 -17.22
N GLN A 895 -5.03 -32.38 -15.87
CA GLN A 895 -6.10 -31.98 -14.95
C GLN A 895 -6.49 -30.49 -15.09
N PHE A 896 -5.55 -29.65 -15.49
CA PHE A 896 -5.78 -28.22 -15.74
C PHE A 896 -5.98 -27.88 -17.22
N ARG A 897 -5.88 -28.88 -18.11
CA ARG A 897 -5.79 -28.65 -19.57
C ARG A 897 -4.73 -27.59 -19.93
N ALA A 898 -3.60 -27.62 -19.20
CA ALA A 898 -2.53 -26.66 -19.32
C ALA A 898 -1.35 -27.22 -20.11
N PRO A 899 -0.74 -26.46 -21.02
CA PRO A 899 0.55 -26.82 -21.62
C PRO A 899 1.67 -26.69 -20.58
N ALA A 900 2.85 -27.19 -20.90
CA ALA A 900 4.06 -26.96 -20.11
C ALA A 900 4.37 -25.46 -20.05
N LEU A 901 5.04 -25.00 -19.00
CA LEU A 901 5.38 -23.59 -18.86
C LEU A 901 6.38 -23.13 -19.94
N SER A 902 7.30 -24.02 -20.33
CA SER A 902 8.21 -23.82 -21.45
C SER A 902 7.45 -23.57 -22.76
N SER A 903 6.32 -24.25 -23.02
CA SER A 903 5.48 -24.01 -24.18
C SER A 903 4.76 -22.65 -24.12
N ILE A 904 4.34 -22.22 -22.92
CA ILE A 904 3.75 -20.88 -22.70
C ILE A 904 4.80 -19.79 -22.96
N LEU A 905 6.03 -19.99 -22.50
CA LEU A 905 7.13 -19.07 -22.77
C LEU A 905 7.44 -18.97 -24.26
N LEU A 906 7.56 -20.11 -24.94
CA LEU A 906 7.77 -20.18 -26.38
C LEU A 906 6.63 -19.44 -27.16
N GLN A 907 5.40 -19.64 -26.74
CA GLN A 907 4.27 -18.91 -27.33
C GLN A 907 4.47 -17.40 -27.22
N ARG A 908 4.93 -16.90 -26.04
CA ARG A 908 5.21 -15.47 -25.86
C ARG A 908 6.36 -14.98 -26.74
N GLN A 909 7.41 -15.76 -26.87
CA GLN A 909 8.58 -15.44 -27.72
C GLN A 909 8.18 -15.34 -29.20
N LEU A 910 7.43 -16.30 -29.71
CA LEU A 910 6.93 -16.29 -31.10
C LEU A 910 5.93 -15.15 -31.37
N LEU A 911 5.07 -14.83 -30.41
CA LEU A 911 4.17 -13.68 -30.53
C LEU A 911 4.94 -12.36 -30.52
N LEU A 912 5.98 -12.25 -29.68
CA LEU A 912 6.88 -11.09 -29.67
C LEU A 912 7.63 -10.96 -31.00
N PHE A 913 8.13 -12.06 -31.57
CA PHE A 913 8.78 -12.08 -32.87
C PHE A 913 7.87 -11.53 -33.97
N GLY A 914 6.60 -12.00 -34.04
CA GLY A 914 5.62 -11.46 -34.99
C GLY A 914 5.23 -10.01 -34.71
N GLU A 915 5.22 -9.57 -33.46
CA GLU A 915 5.02 -8.16 -33.11
C GLU A 915 6.15 -7.29 -33.66
N ILE A 916 7.40 -7.73 -33.48
CA ILE A 916 8.59 -7.01 -33.95
C ILE A 916 8.61 -6.95 -35.48
N ALA A 917 8.25 -8.03 -36.15
CA ALA A 917 8.20 -8.06 -37.63
C ALA A 917 7.23 -7.02 -38.22
N ARG A 918 6.15 -6.69 -37.53
CA ARG A 918 5.15 -5.69 -37.95
C ARG A 918 5.49 -4.24 -37.57
N LEU A 919 6.61 -4.00 -36.89
CA LEU A 919 7.05 -2.63 -36.64
C LEU A 919 7.60 -1.97 -37.91
N PRO A 920 7.58 -0.62 -38.00
CA PRO A 920 8.20 0.12 -39.09
C PRO A 920 9.70 -0.21 -39.24
N ASN A 921 10.25 -0.06 -40.43
CA ASN A 921 11.66 -0.38 -40.70
C ASN A 921 12.64 0.49 -39.90
N GLU A 922 12.23 1.71 -39.56
CA GLU A 922 13.02 2.67 -38.80
C GLU A 922 12.97 2.37 -37.29
N ASP A 923 12.12 1.44 -36.85
CA ASP A 923 11.98 1.12 -35.46
C ASP A 923 13.20 0.37 -34.91
N VAL A 924 13.80 0.91 -33.86
CA VAL A 924 15.02 0.33 -33.23
C VAL A 924 14.81 -1.12 -32.80
N VAL A 925 13.63 -1.49 -32.27
CA VAL A 925 13.32 -2.88 -31.88
C VAL A 925 13.42 -3.81 -33.10
N ARG A 926 12.85 -3.38 -34.23
CA ARG A 926 12.88 -4.16 -35.46
C ARG A 926 14.32 -4.26 -36.02
N GLN A 927 15.06 -3.16 -36.01
CA GLN A 927 16.44 -3.10 -36.49
C GLN A 927 17.41 -3.99 -35.70
N THR A 928 17.10 -4.34 -34.43
CA THR A 928 17.91 -5.30 -33.67
C THR A 928 17.68 -6.76 -34.10
N VAL A 929 16.67 -7.06 -34.91
CA VAL A 929 16.32 -8.42 -35.34
C VAL A 929 16.48 -8.59 -36.84
N PHE A 930 15.96 -7.66 -37.64
CA PHE A 930 15.85 -7.79 -39.11
C PHE A 930 16.74 -6.77 -39.85
N HIS A 931 17.11 -7.10 -41.08
CA HIS A 931 17.64 -6.15 -42.05
C HIS A 931 16.53 -5.19 -42.50
N GLU A 932 16.94 -4.08 -43.11
CA GLU A 932 15.99 -3.01 -43.49
C GLU A 932 14.87 -3.51 -44.42
N ASP A 933 15.25 -4.32 -45.44
CA ASP A 933 14.32 -4.79 -46.44
C ASP A 933 13.90 -6.25 -46.20
N GLY A 934 12.86 -6.48 -45.37
CA GLY A 934 12.27 -7.79 -45.20
C GLY A 934 12.31 -8.38 -43.79
N ILE A 935 12.25 -9.71 -43.72
CA ILE A 935 12.25 -10.48 -42.47
C ILE A 935 13.52 -11.32 -42.34
N ASP A 936 14.56 -11.02 -43.08
CA ASP A 936 15.87 -11.67 -42.93
C ASP A 936 16.53 -11.21 -41.65
N ILE A 937 16.92 -12.17 -40.83
CA ILE A 937 17.46 -11.87 -39.51
C ILE A 937 18.92 -11.43 -39.56
N LYS A 938 19.25 -10.41 -38.76
CA LYS A 938 20.65 -10.00 -38.58
C LYS A 938 21.45 -11.12 -37.87
N VAL A 939 22.56 -11.52 -38.49
CA VAL A 939 23.49 -12.51 -37.94
C VAL A 939 24.86 -11.86 -37.91
N ALA A 940 25.64 -12.09 -36.84
CA ALA A 940 27.02 -11.59 -36.75
C ALA A 940 27.86 -12.13 -37.91
N LEU A 941 28.46 -11.22 -38.69
CA LEU A 941 29.34 -11.58 -39.81
C LEU A 941 30.69 -12.11 -39.33
N ASP A 942 31.27 -11.46 -38.32
CA ASP A 942 32.55 -11.84 -37.70
C ASP A 942 32.32 -12.63 -36.42
N LYS A 943 32.23 -13.94 -36.55
CA LYS A 943 31.98 -14.83 -35.42
C LYS A 943 33.21 -15.01 -34.55
N ARG A 944 32.99 -14.97 -33.22
CA ARG A 944 34.03 -15.29 -32.22
C ARG A 944 34.48 -16.75 -32.38
N ARG A 945 35.79 -17.01 -32.22
CA ARG A 945 36.31 -18.38 -32.23
C ARG A 945 35.75 -19.19 -31.06
N GLY A 946 35.39 -20.45 -31.28
CA GLY A 946 34.84 -21.36 -30.29
C GLY A 946 33.41 -21.79 -30.59
N ARG A 947 32.77 -22.47 -29.62
CA ARG A 947 31.36 -22.91 -29.77
C ARG A 947 30.42 -21.72 -29.77
N PRO A 948 29.68 -21.47 -30.85
CA PRO A 948 28.73 -20.33 -30.92
C PRO A 948 27.69 -20.38 -29.80
N ARG A 949 27.41 -19.23 -29.20
CA ARG A 949 26.26 -19.10 -28.30
C ARG A 949 25.00 -19.13 -29.13
N LYS A 950 23.95 -19.80 -28.57
CA LYS A 950 22.62 -19.71 -29.13
C LYS A 950 22.04 -18.33 -28.82
N ILE A 951 21.64 -17.62 -29.86
CA ILE A 951 21.06 -16.28 -29.78
C ILE A 951 19.57 -16.31 -30.07
N TRP A 952 18.86 -15.41 -29.45
CA TRP A 952 17.40 -15.35 -29.53
C TRP A 952 16.91 -15.20 -30.98
N ASN A 953 17.50 -14.31 -31.76
CA ASN A 953 17.09 -14.06 -33.16
C ASN A 953 17.10 -15.34 -34.02
N GLN A 954 18.20 -16.10 -33.96
CA GLN A 954 18.36 -17.32 -34.77
C GLN A 954 17.43 -18.45 -34.33
N GLU A 955 17.38 -18.68 -33.00
CA GLU A 955 16.61 -19.80 -32.46
C GLU A 955 15.09 -19.57 -32.62
N ILE A 956 14.62 -18.32 -32.39
CA ILE A 956 13.20 -18.00 -32.55
C ILE A 956 12.81 -17.96 -34.04
N HIS A 957 13.65 -17.42 -34.90
CA HIS A 957 13.40 -17.44 -36.34
C HIS A 957 13.27 -18.89 -36.87
N ALA A 958 14.20 -19.78 -36.49
CA ALA A 958 14.12 -21.21 -36.88
C ALA A 958 12.81 -21.87 -36.38
N LEU A 959 12.32 -21.48 -35.18
CA LEU A 959 11.05 -21.95 -34.67
C LEU A 959 9.86 -21.30 -35.34
N ALA A 960 9.97 -20.06 -35.78
CA ALA A 960 8.96 -19.36 -36.56
C ALA A 960 8.77 -19.99 -37.94
N MET A 961 9.87 -20.37 -38.59
CA MET A 961 9.84 -21.16 -39.84
C MET A 961 9.14 -22.50 -39.68
N GLN A 962 9.41 -23.22 -38.59
CA GLN A 962 8.68 -24.46 -38.29
C GLN A 962 7.20 -24.21 -38.00
N CYS A 963 6.86 -23.06 -37.38
CA CYS A 963 5.50 -22.69 -37.08
C CYS A 963 4.67 -22.34 -38.32
N SER A 964 5.29 -21.79 -39.37
CA SER A 964 4.60 -21.44 -40.63
C SER A 964 4.19 -22.66 -41.46
N GLN A 965 4.72 -23.86 -41.13
CA GLN A 965 4.34 -25.13 -41.78
C GLN A 965 4.53 -25.12 -43.31
N GLY A 966 5.54 -24.41 -43.80
CA GLY A 966 5.83 -24.29 -45.25
C GLY A 966 5.10 -23.18 -45.97
N LEU A 967 4.26 -22.41 -45.27
CA LEU A 967 3.69 -21.15 -45.81
C LEU A 967 4.73 -20.04 -45.77
N ASP A 968 4.54 -19.02 -46.59
CA ASP A 968 5.42 -17.86 -46.56
C ASP A 968 5.41 -17.21 -45.20
N LEU A 969 6.60 -17.12 -44.59
CA LEU A 969 6.73 -16.60 -43.24
C LEU A 969 6.38 -15.11 -43.14
N HIS A 970 6.71 -14.34 -44.20
CA HIS A 970 6.42 -12.90 -44.21
C HIS A 970 4.91 -12.67 -44.14
N ASP A 971 4.13 -13.30 -45.00
CA ASP A 971 2.67 -13.17 -45.06
C ASP A 971 2.03 -13.57 -43.73
N MET A 972 2.52 -14.68 -43.15
CA MET A 972 2.00 -15.15 -41.85
C MET A 972 2.32 -14.19 -40.71
N LEU A 973 3.50 -13.57 -40.69
CA LEU A 973 3.88 -12.62 -39.66
C LEU A 973 3.12 -11.29 -39.79
N MET A 974 2.82 -10.83 -41.00
CA MET A 974 2.09 -9.58 -41.21
C MET A 974 0.63 -9.68 -40.76
N ASP A 975 -0.01 -10.84 -40.89
CA ASP A 975 -1.36 -11.07 -40.38
C ASP A 975 -1.35 -11.49 -38.90
N LYS A 976 -1.60 -10.54 -37.99
CA LYS A 976 -1.61 -10.78 -36.53
C LYS A 976 -2.56 -11.88 -36.07
N PRO A 977 -3.84 -11.96 -36.50
CA PRO A 977 -4.76 -13.04 -36.19
C PRO A 977 -4.27 -14.43 -36.64
N ILE A 978 -3.81 -14.53 -37.89
CA ILE A 978 -3.32 -15.79 -38.47
C ILE A 978 -2.08 -16.26 -37.69
N TRP A 979 -1.11 -15.39 -37.51
CA TRP A 979 0.10 -15.70 -36.73
C TRP A 979 -0.22 -16.17 -35.33
N ALA A 980 -1.10 -15.49 -34.61
CA ALA A 980 -1.50 -15.90 -33.25
C ALA A 980 -2.17 -17.27 -33.22
N LYS A 981 -2.95 -17.64 -34.24
CA LYS A 981 -3.59 -18.96 -34.37
C LYS A 981 -2.55 -20.05 -34.65
N LEU A 982 -1.61 -19.81 -35.56
CA LEU A 982 -0.52 -20.75 -35.89
C LEU A 982 0.37 -21.01 -34.66
N VAL A 983 0.83 -19.96 -34.00
CA VAL A 983 1.65 -20.06 -32.79
C VAL A 983 0.94 -20.83 -31.68
N LYS A 984 -0.35 -20.60 -31.48
CA LYS A 984 -1.14 -21.31 -30.48
C LYS A 984 -1.26 -22.81 -30.81
N SER A 985 -1.47 -23.16 -32.06
CA SER A 985 -1.53 -24.54 -32.55
C SER A 985 -0.17 -25.23 -32.38
N PHE A 986 0.90 -24.62 -32.86
CA PHE A 986 2.27 -25.12 -32.77
C PHE A 986 2.72 -25.40 -31.34
N CYS A 987 2.51 -24.45 -30.42
CA CYS A 987 2.88 -24.62 -29.04
C CYS A 987 2.00 -25.62 -28.25
N ARG A 988 0.82 -25.98 -28.76
CA ARG A 988 -0.01 -27.03 -28.18
C ARG A 988 0.39 -28.43 -28.63
N ALA A 989 0.90 -28.55 -29.83
CA ALA A 989 1.36 -29.83 -30.39
C ALA A 989 2.70 -30.28 -29.79
N ARG A 990 3.53 -29.34 -29.32
CA ARG A 990 4.79 -29.56 -28.58
C ARG A 990 4.57 -29.71 -27.07
#